data_2c4b9ab9b81748c8bb3716fb48c017a6
#
_entry.id   2c4b9ab9b81748c8bb3716fb48c017a6
#
_cell.length_a   1.000
_cell.length_b   1.000
_cell.length_c   1.000
_cell.angle_alpha   90.00
_cell.angle_beta   90.00
_cell.angle_gamma   90.00
#
_symmetry.space_group_name_H-M   'P 1'
#
loop_
_entity.id
_entity.type
_entity.pdbx_description
1 polymer ?
#
loop_
_entity_poly.entity_id
_entity_poly.type
_entity_poly.pdbx_seq_one_letter_code
_entity_poly.pdbx_strand_id
1 'polypeptide(L)'
;MTMKRLVINTLTLVAMFLACTTNLFAAKTYTKYDKIGDIRKLEDGAYIHYTGVATTTFYTSRGILIQDETGAIAIDSYDMSKVCPDPADAGYPNLKITNIKGIFHKSTNEAMTNIEIEYDEMAYEIDVKEKNVEFDVTELTLSELFADPMKYECKAIKLSQVQTKNNNLTHNGIDMPVKTNGASIPVEATFVGYYGNDGGLGFIVPEGKYITATAYQTLADLKNSQPVDYALGILDPVLVNRVVTNTDGTATLYVQYYYAPWWTTFGTMIKLPNNNANIEAGDSIVGVRGIYTQLRTEGNKIYGSTIRQSANSEITILNRNNELTIGSVQELEYIQGAAAENYEAQLCASPKGTIVKHGEKYFLRVRNSMSKIVDSVYIDGADFSNYLNTEHAIIGIVDAGVVNPGYATFVLRSENDILKDNYQFNSIAELKQAGKPLAVGVTYELTNPVLVTYKYQWYNAGTQLTGIHVQDSTGGIFIFDEQDIEVNQGDSVKNFKGSCIHFAETGSQLNIAGSKTYEVVSTGHAIDTNVEEVTMADLAANRSKYSSTVVKLLSVRHNSREVSNFGQTETETYLYFGKYEMVYTVWDYELYEVSDIVGIFDDGGYANPFSFIALSQEHITKGIEINPPTKIENTKEEDIIFIYNNNNLIFPKEVNLVEIYSVNGTLISQKEVNSTTMTINLNNGIYIVRAIDYSNNSVIINKLVVK
;
A
#
# COMPACT_ATOMS: atom_id res chain seq x y z
N MET A 1 -31.24 -83.69 -24.27
CA MET A 1 -31.01 -82.97 -22.96
C MET A 1 -30.58 -81.54 -23.14
N THR A 2 -30.51 -80.99 -24.33
CA THR A 2 -29.90 -79.71 -24.67
C THR A 2 -30.91 -78.54 -24.85
N MET A 3 -32.14 -78.76 -25.15
CA MET A 3 -33.14 -77.68 -25.34
C MET A 3 -33.71 -77.09 -24.05
N LYS A 4 -33.92 -77.90 -23.00
CA LYS A 4 -34.42 -77.42 -21.72
C LYS A 4 -33.42 -76.52 -20.98
N ARG A 5 -32.11 -76.76 -21.14
CA ARG A 5 -31.07 -75.86 -20.50
C ARG A 5 -30.94 -74.53 -21.25
N LEU A 6 -31.17 -74.48 -22.57
CA LEU A 6 -31.11 -73.23 -23.30
C LEU A 6 -32.27 -72.28 -22.93
N VAL A 7 -33.51 -72.87 -22.81
CA VAL A 7 -34.70 -72.07 -22.44
C VAL A 7 -34.60 -71.53 -20.99
N ILE A 8 -34.07 -72.33 -20.05
CA ILE A 8 -33.87 -71.84 -18.66
C ILE A 8 -32.82 -70.77 -18.59
N ASN A 9 -31.71 -70.91 -19.29
CA ASN A 9 -30.69 -69.85 -19.30
C ASN A 9 -31.16 -68.53 -19.97
N THR A 10 -31.97 -68.65 -21.06
CA THR A 10 -32.55 -67.49 -21.72
C THR A 10 -33.60 -66.78 -20.83
N LEU A 11 -34.45 -67.55 -20.14
CA LEU A 11 -35.41 -66.99 -19.20
C LEU A 11 -34.72 -66.31 -17.95
N THR A 12 -33.62 -66.92 -17.47
CA THR A 12 -32.83 -66.31 -16.38
C THR A 12 -32.12 -65.05 -16.83
N LEU A 13 -31.58 -64.98 -18.03
CA LEU A 13 -30.95 -63.78 -18.62
C LEU A 13 -32.00 -62.70 -18.84
N VAL A 14 -33.18 -63.02 -19.36
CA VAL A 14 -34.29 -62.08 -19.56
C VAL A 14 -34.83 -61.57 -18.20
N ALA A 15 -34.94 -62.44 -17.21
CA ALA A 15 -35.34 -62.03 -15.86
C ALA A 15 -34.28 -61.14 -15.17
N MET A 16 -32.98 -61.44 -15.37
CA MET A 16 -31.91 -60.55 -14.91
C MET A 16 -31.93 -59.21 -15.67
N PHE A 17 -32.15 -59.21 -16.99
CA PHE A 17 -32.25 -57.97 -17.75
C PHE A 17 -33.48 -57.13 -17.39
N LEU A 18 -34.64 -57.78 -17.14
CA LEU A 18 -35.81 -57.07 -16.63
C LEU A 18 -35.61 -56.59 -15.19
N ALA A 19 -34.93 -57.32 -14.31
CA ALA A 19 -34.59 -56.87 -12.97
C ALA A 19 -33.57 -55.73 -12.96
N CYS A 20 -32.60 -55.72 -13.93
CA CYS A 20 -31.69 -54.59 -14.12
C CYS A 20 -32.40 -53.38 -14.72
N THR A 21 -33.35 -53.57 -15.65
CA THR A 21 -34.08 -52.44 -16.27
C THR A 21 -35.15 -51.84 -15.35
N THR A 22 -35.74 -52.62 -14.44
CA THR A 22 -36.71 -52.10 -13.45
C THR A 22 -36.02 -51.29 -12.34
N ASN A 23 -34.74 -51.55 -12.05
CA ASN A 23 -33.96 -50.69 -11.16
C ASN A 23 -33.41 -49.42 -11.84
N LEU A 24 -33.39 -49.37 -13.18
CA LEU A 24 -32.93 -48.18 -13.90
C LEU A 24 -33.98 -47.07 -14.02
N PHE A 25 -35.26 -47.36 -13.65
CA PHE A 25 -36.35 -46.37 -13.72
C PHE A 25 -37.20 -46.36 -12.43
N ALA A 26 -36.56 -46.53 -11.28
CA ALA A 26 -37.23 -46.17 -10.04
C ALA A 26 -37.52 -44.66 -10.08
N ALA A 27 -38.81 -44.30 -10.15
CA ALA A 27 -39.20 -42.91 -10.18
C ALA A 27 -38.63 -42.23 -8.93
N LYS A 28 -37.84 -41.19 -9.10
CA LYS A 28 -37.28 -40.38 -8.01
C LYS A 28 -38.42 -39.89 -7.13
N THR A 29 -38.38 -40.20 -5.87
CA THR A 29 -39.40 -39.76 -4.92
C THR A 29 -38.87 -38.55 -4.12
N TYR A 30 -39.40 -37.37 -4.42
CA TYR A 30 -39.05 -36.14 -3.71
C TYR A 30 -39.92 -35.97 -2.45
N THR A 31 -39.25 -35.79 -1.31
CA THR A 31 -39.97 -35.49 -0.05
C THR A 31 -40.22 -33.99 0.03
N LYS A 32 -41.44 -33.61 0.40
CA LYS A 32 -41.85 -32.20 0.51
C LYS A 32 -41.39 -31.56 1.81
N TYR A 33 -40.84 -30.36 1.69
CA TYR A 33 -40.47 -29.49 2.81
C TYR A 33 -40.94 -28.06 2.51
N ASP A 34 -41.44 -27.37 3.53
CA ASP A 34 -41.86 -25.95 3.45
C ASP A 34 -40.89 -25.01 4.15
N LYS A 35 -39.85 -25.55 4.81
CA LYS A 35 -38.84 -24.78 5.56
C LYS A 35 -37.42 -25.19 5.18
N ILE A 36 -36.57 -24.22 4.88
CA ILE A 36 -35.15 -24.44 4.59
C ILE A 36 -34.43 -25.05 5.83
N GLY A 37 -34.78 -24.55 7.01
CA GLY A 37 -34.19 -25.05 8.25
C GLY A 37 -34.42 -26.56 8.51
N ASP A 38 -35.48 -27.15 7.94
CA ASP A 38 -35.71 -28.59 8.03
C ASP A 38 -34.93 -29.36 6.96
N ILE A 39 -34.78 -28.80 5.77
CA ILE A 39 -33.91 -29.35 4.70
C ILE A 39 -32.46 -29.44 5.19
N ARG A 40 -31.94 -28.42 5.85
CA ARG A 40 -30.56 -28.39 6.37
C ARG A 40 -30.24 -29.48 7.43
N LYS A 41 -31.24 -30.13 8.00
CA LYS A 41 -31.08 -31.24 8.96
C LYS A 41 -30.97 -32.62 8.28
N LEU A 42 -31.24 -32.71 6.98
CA LEU A 42 -31.26 -33.97 6.24
C LEU A 42 -29.84 -34.56 6.07
N GLU A 43 -29.80 -35.84 5.74
CA GLU A 43 -28.57 -36.47 5.29
C GLU A 43 -28.27 -36.09 3.87
N ASP A 44 -26.96 -36.09 3.51
CA ASP A 44 -26.48 -35.80 2.18
C ASP A 44 -27.08 -36.75 1.13
N GLY A 45 -27.41 -36.25 -0.04
CA GLY A 45 -28.02 -37.00 -1.13
C GLY A 45 -29.55 -37.17 -1.04
N ALA A 46 -30.23 -36.51 -0.11
CA ALA A 46 -31.68 -36.60 0.02
C ALA A 46 -32.43 -35.90 -1.13
N TYR A 47 -33.39 -36.57 -1.77
CA TYR A 47 -34.25 -35.96 -2.80
C TYR A 47 -35.32 -35.09 -2.12
N ILE A 48 -35.34 -33.80 -2.41
CA ILE A 48 -36.22 -32.82 -1.79
C ILE A 48 -37.10 -32.09 -2.80
N HIS A 49 -38.28 -31.70 -2.34
CA HIS A 49 -39.17 -30.77 -3.02
C HIS A 49 -39.53 -29.63 -2.04
N TYR A 50 -38.84 -28.49 -2.17
CA TYR A 50 -39.13 -27.32 -1.39
C TYR A 50 -40.42 -26.67 -1.90
N THR A 51 -41.43 -26.58 -1.05
CA THR A 51 -42.76 -26.03 -1.35
C THR A 51 -43.05 -24.76 -0.59
N GLY A 52 -42.15 -24.32 0.29
CA GLY A 52 -42.19 -23.03 0.95
C GLY A 52 -41.94 -21.86 -0.03
N VAL A 53 -41.94 -20.67 0.49
CA VAL A 53 -41.56 -19.46 -0.27
C VAL A 53 -40.25 -18.91 0.28
N ALA A 54 -39.25 -18.80 -0.58
CA ALA A 54 -37.96 -18.23 -0.23
C ALA A 54 -37.66 -16.99 -1.07
N THR A 55 -36.88 -16.08 -0.52
CA THR A 55 -36.39 -14.89 -1.23
C THR A 55 -34.98 -15.18 -1.76
N THR A 56 -34.74 -14.87 -3.02
CA THR A 56 -33.39 -14.92 -3.62
C THR A 56 -32.55 -13.75 -3.15
N THR A 57 -31.29 -13.97 -2.76
CA THR A 57 -30.43 -12.94 -2.18
C THR A 57 -29.24 -12.59 -3.07
N PHE A 58 -28.31 -13.50 -3.25
CA PHE A 58 -27.05 -13.26 -3.97
C PHE A 58 -26.79 -14.34 -5.01
N TYR A 59 -26.04 -13.96 -6.06
CA TYR A 59 -25.44 -14.91 -6.98
C TYR A 59 -24.18 -15.53 -6.39
N THR A 60 -23.94 -16.78 -6.79
CA THR A 60 -22.67 -17.50 -6.58
C THR A 60 -22.07 -17.87 -7.92
N SER A 61 -20.88 -18.44 -7.92
CA SER A 61 -20.23 -18.94 -9.13
C SER A 61 -21.02 -20.10 -9.82
N ARG A 62 -21.93 -20.78 -9.07
CA ARG A 62 -22.66 -21.96 -9.54
C ARG A 62 -24.17 -21.81 -9.51
N GLY A 63 -24.70 -20.72 -8.90
CA GLY A 63 -26.13 -20.64 -8.74
C GLY A 63 -26.59 -19.40 -7.98
N ILE A 64 -27.59 -19.55 -7.15
CA ILE A 64 -28.19 -18.44 -6.39
C ILE A 64 -28.46 -18.86 -4.94
N LEU A 65 -28.32 -17.91 -3.99
CA LEU A 65 -28.70 -18.13 -2.61
C LEU A 65 -30.17 -17.78 -2.41
N ILE A 66 -30.84 -18.61 -1.63
CA ILE A 66 -32.23 -18.39 -1.19
C ILE A 66 -32.31 -18.42 0.33
N GLN A 67 -33.20 -17.64 0.89
CA GLN A 67 -33.49 -17.66 2.33
C GLN A 67 -34.97 -17.56 2.63
N ASP A 68 -35.37 -18.20 3.72
CA ASP A 68 -36.65 -18.02 4.37
C ASP A 68 -36.46 -17.65 5.87
N GLU A 69 -37.52 -17.56 6.64
CA GLU A 69 -37.46 -17.23 8.08
C GLU A 69 -36.65 -18.25 8.90
N THR A 70 -36.47 -19.49 8.40
CA THR A 70 -35.87 -20.59 9.12
C THR A 70 -34.41 -20.83 8.78
N GLY A 71 -33.96 -20.37 7.63
CA GLY A 71 -32.56 -20.56 7.17
C GLY A 71 -32.28 -20.04 5.77
N ALA A 72 -31.10 -20.39 5.28
CA ALA A 72 -30.67 -20.10 3.93
C ALA A 72 -29.92 -21.29 3.33
N ILE A 73 -29.92 -21.42 1.99
CA ILE A 73 -29.28 -22.50 1.26
C ILE A 73 -28.93 -22.03 -0.15
N ALA A 74 -27.91 -22.62 -0.78
CA ALA A 74 -27.62 -22.39 -2.16
C ALA A 74 -28.50 -23.25 -3.06
N ILE A 75 -28.89 -22.74 -4.22
CA ILE A 75 -29.35 -23.53 -5.34
C ILE A 75 -28.18 -23.65 -6.31
N ASP A 76 -27.67 -24.85 -6.52
CA ASP A 76 -26.66 -25.16 -7.50
C ASP A 76 -27.32 -25.66 -8.79
N SER A 77 -27.05 -25.02 -9.90
CA SER A 77 -27.62 -25.38 -11.20
C SER A 77 -26.59 -25.18 -12.31
N TYR A 78 -26.46 -26.20 -13.14
CA TYR A 78 -25.59 -26.14 -14.31
C TYR A 78 -26.05 -25.09 -15.35
N ASP A 79 -27.33 -24.74 -15.34
CA ASP A 79 -27.93 -23.73 -16.26
C ASP A 79 -28.80 -22.76 -15.47
N MET A 80 -28.20 -21.65 -15.08
CA MET A 80 -28.86 -20.58 -14.32
C MET A 80 -30.04 -19.95 -15.05
N SER A 81 -30.11 -20.01 -16.40
CA SER A 81 -31.23 -19.49 -17.17
C SER A 81 -32.54 -20.22 -16.88
N LYS A 82 -32.43 -21.45 -16.34
CA LYS A 82 -33.59 -22.28 -15.96
C LYS A 82 -34.02 -22.10 -14.51
N VAL A 83 -33.08 -21.65 -13.68
CA VAL A 83 -33.40 -21.26 -12.28
C VAL A 83 -34.11 -19.91 -12.25
N CYS A 84 -33.77 -19.04 -13.20
CA CYS A 84 -34.37 -17.72 -13.35
C CYS A 84 -34.64 -17.43 -14.84
N PRO A 85 -35.87 -17.61 -15.29
CA PRO A 85 -36.21 -17.61 -16.72
C PRO A 85 -35.99 -16.29 -17.45
N ASP A 86 -35.75 -15.18 -16.75
CA ASP A 86 -35.47 -13.89 -17.41
C ASP A 86 -34.32 -13.14 -16.71
N PRO A 87 -33.07 -13.39 -17.09
CA PRO A 87 -31.92 -12.64 -16.57
C PRO A 87 -31.90 -11.17 -16.99
N ALA A 88 -32.75 -10.78 -17.97
CA ALA A 88 -32.87 -9.40 -18.40
C ALA A 88 -33.85 -8.56 -17.54
N ASP A 89 -34.61 -9.22 -16.65
CA ASP A 89 -35.49 -8.54 -15.72
C ASP A 89 -34.66 -7.89 -14.59
N ALA A 90 -34.75 -6.58 -14.45
CA ALA A 90 -34.00 -5.76 -13.50
C ALA A 90 -34.26 -6.09 -12.01
N GLY A 91 -35.16 -7.03 -11.71
CA GLY A 91 -35.51 -7.47 -10.35
C GLY A 91 -34.73 -8.67 -9.81
N TYR A 92 -33.74 -9.14 -10.50
CA TYR A 92 -32.92 -10.25 -10.16
C TYR A 92 -31.65 -9.81 -9.36
N PRO A 93 -31.25 -10.37 -8.20
CA PRO A 93 -31.76 -11.57 -7.51
C PRO A 93 -33.13 -11.42 -6.80
N ASN A 94 -33.54 -10.40 -6.35
CA ASN A 94 -34.69 -10.00 -5.51
C ASN A 94 -36.06 -10.62 -5.93
N LEU A 95 -36.16 -11.95 -5.87
CA LEU A 95 -37.34 -12.72 -6.23
C LEU A 95 -37.87 -13.53 -5.04
N LYS A 96 -39.20 -13.65 -4.91
CA LYS A 96 -39.79 -14.76 -4.13
C LYS A 96 -40.05 -15.93 -5.03
N ILE A 97 -39.49 -17.08 -4.67
CA ILE A 97 -39.57 -18.33 -5.44
C ILE A 97 -40.07 -19.49 -4.58
N THR A 98 -40.63 -20.48 -5.23
CA THR A 98 -41.11 -21.74 -4.62
C THR A 98 -40.94 -22.87 -5.63
N ASN A 99 -41.35 -24.10 -5.20
CA ASN A 99 -41.42 -25.25 -6.08
C ASN A 99 -40.04 -25.70 -6.60
N ILE A 100 -39.07 -25.84 -5.69
CA ILE A 100 -37.69 -26.24 -6.00
C ILE A 100 -37.51 -27.72 -5.76
N LYS A 101 -37.13 -28.47 -6.77
CA LYS A 101 -36.79 -29.90 -6.68
C LYS A 101 -35.32 -30.11 -6.95
N GLY A 102 -34.69 -30.98 -6.17
CA GLY A 102 -33.29 -31.33 -6.35
C GLY A 102 -32.77 -32.31 -5.31
N ILE A 103 -31.46 -32.46 -5.31
CA ILE A 103 -30.74 -33.27 -4.31
C ILE A 103 -30.12 -32.31 -3.30
N PHE A 104 -30.36 -32.60 -2.03
CA PHE A 104 -29.74 -31.87 -0.94
C PHE A 104 -28.29 -32.32 -0.73
N HIS A 105 -27.35 -31.36 -0.69
CA HIS A 105 -25.94 -31.59 -0.38
C HIS A 105 -25.52 -30.78 0.83
N LYS A 106 -24.80 -31.44 1.75
CA LYS A 106 -24.16 -30.76 2.89
C LYS A 106 -22.90 -30.03 2.44
N SER A 107 -22.57 -28.97 3.15
CA SER A 107 -21.34 -28.23 2.95
C SER A 107 -20.10 -29.12 3.03
N THR A 108 -19.18 -28.90 2.10
CA THR A 108 -17.87 -29.55 2.02
C THR A 108 -16.76 -28.51 1.94
N ASN A 109 -15.51 -28.97 1.88
CA ASN A 109 -14.37 -28.07 1.62
C ASN A 109 -14.41 -27.40 0.24
N GLU A 110 -15.28 -27.85 -0.67
CA GLU A 110 -15.36 -27.39 -2.06
C GLU A 110 -16.67 -26.72 -2.42
N ALA A 111 -17.72 -26.90 -1.61
CA ALA A 111 -19.06 -26.38 -1.89
C ALA A 111 -19.84 -26.01 -0.62
N MET A 112 -20.74 -25.03 -0.72
CA MET A 112 -21.71 -24.67 0.31
C MET A 112 -22.82 -25.74 0.42
N THR A 113 -23.56 -25.71 1.53
CA THR A 113 -24.83 -26.43 1.63
C THR A 113 -25.77 -26.00 0.51
N ASN A 114 -26.22 -26.95 -0.31
CA ASN A 114 -26.98 -26.61 -1.52
C ASN A 114 -28.08 -27.62 -1.85
N ILE A 115 -28.94 -27.19 -2.75
CA ILE A 115 -29.89 -28.05 -3.49
C ILE A 115 -29.39 -28.08 -4.92
N GLU A 116 -28.83 -29.20 -5.36
CA GLU A 116 -28.42 -29.41 -6.75
C GLU A 116 -29.66 -29.73 -7.61
N ILE A 117 -29.87 -28.93 -8.63
CA ILE A 117 -30.91 -29.20 -9.63
C ILE A 117 -30.28 -30.08 -10.71
N GLU A 118 -30.73 -31.34 -10.75
CA GLU A 118 -30.21 -32.32 -11.69
C GLU A 118 -30.52 -31.92 -13.14
N TYR A 119 -29.62 -32.28 -14.06
CA TYR A 119 -29.74 -31.93 -15.50
C TYR A 119 -31.07 -32.36 -16.10
N ASP A 120 -31.54 -33.56 -15.75
CA ASP A 120 -32.79 -34.14 -16.26
C ASP A 120 -34.03 -33.40 -15.72
N GLU A 121 -33.91 -32.71 -14.63
CA GLU A 121 -34.96 -31.90 -13.99
C GLU A 121 -34.87 -30.40 -14.39
N MET A 122 -33.91 -30.01 -15.21
CA MET A 122 -33.75 -28.62 -15.65
C MET A 122 -34.93 -28.07 -16.47
N ALA A 123 -35.76 -28.96 -17.03
CA ALA A 123 -37.03 -28.56 -17.67
C ALA A 123 -38.11 -28.17 -16.64
N TYR A 124 -37.83 -28.30 -15.35
CA TYR A 124 -38.76 -28.01 -14.30
C TYR A 124 -38.71 -26.52 -13.94
N GLU A 125 -39.82 -25.83 -14.13
CA GLU A 125 -39.91 -24.40 -13.84
C GLU A 125 -40.01 -24.13 -12.35
N ILE A 126 -39.05 -23.38 -11.81
CA ILE A 126 -39.17 -22.78 -10.49
C ILE A 126 -40.23 -21.68 -10.59
N ASP A 127 -41.21 -21.72 -9.69
CA ASP A 127 -42.28 -20.74 -9.66
C ASP A 127 -41.79 -19.41 -9.07
N VAL A 128 -41.77 -18.34 -9.84
CA VAL A 128 -41.58 -16.97 -9.38
C VAL A 128 -42.92 -16.41 -8.90
N LYS A 129 -43.02 -16.11 -7.61
CA LYS A 129 -44.23 -15.57 -6.98
C LYS A 129 -44.28 -14.05 -6.98
N GLU A 130 -43.15 -13.40 -6.79
CA GLU A 130 -43.03 -11.95 -6.70
C GLU A 130 -41.63 -11.51 -7.16
N LYS A 131 -41.56 -10.35 -7.84
CA LYS A 131 -40.31 -9.73 -8.32
C LYS A 131 -40.04 -8.43 -7.56
N ASN A 132 -38.81 -7.97 -7.56
CA ASN A 132 -38.35 -6.72 -6.94
C ASN A 132 -38.64 -6.67 -5.43
N VAL A 133 -38.41 -7.78 -4.75
CA VAL A 133 -38.62 -7.91 -3.31
C VAL A 133 -37.30 -7.61 -2.58
N GLU A 134 -37.34 -6.73 -1.61
CA GLU A 134 -36.19 -6.59 -0.72
C GLU A 134 -36.02 -7.88 0.11
N PHE A 135 -34.78 -8.34 0.25
CA PHE A 135 -34.46 -9.48 1.09
C PHE A 135 -34.06 -9.03 2.49
N ASP A 136 -34.42 -9.80 3.48
CA ASP A 136 -34.05 -9.56 4.87
C ASP A 136 -32.54 -9.76 5.07
N VAL A 137 -31.89 -8.81 5.73
CA VAL A 137 -30.49 -8.86 6.07
C VAL A 137 -30.34 -9.02 7.60
N THR A 138 -29.65 -10.04 8.04
CA THR A 138 -29.36 -10.27 9.47
C THR A 138 -28.16 -9.42 9.87
N GLU A 139 -28.31 -8.45 10.74
CA GLU A 139 -27.20 -7.72 11.31
C GLU A 139 -26.50 -8.54 12.39
N LEU A 140 -25.18 -8.71 12.28
CA LEU A 140 -24.34 -9.48 13.18
C LEU A 140 -23.14 -8.68 13.63
N THR A 141 -22.66 -8.99 14.82
CA THR A 141 -21.30 -8.63 15.25
C THR A 141 -20.28 -9.64 14.75
N LEU A 142 -18.99 -9.27 14.69
CA LEU A 142 -17.93 -10.23 14.38
C LEU A 142 -17.92 -11.40 15.38
N SER A 143 -18.15 -11.13 16.66
CA SER A 143 -18.21 -12.18 17.70
C SER A 143 -19.26 -13.23 17.41
N GLU A 144 -20.45 -12.83 16.99
CA GLU A 144 -21.55 -13.75 16.65
C GLU A 144 -21.24 -14.56 15.39
N LEU A 145 -20.67 -13.91 14.36
CA LEU A 145 -20.28 -14.62 13.12
C LEU A 145 -19.16 -15.64 13.40
N PHE A 146 -18.14 -15.26 14.15
CA PHE A 146 -17.00 -16.14 14.43
C PHE A 146 -17.33 -17.27 15.44
N ALA A 147 -18.33 -17.09 16.30
CA ALA A 147 -18.75 -18.13 17.24
C ALA A 147 -19.33 -19.37 16.55
N ASP A 148 -20.10 -19.19 15.48
CA ASP A 148 -20.68 -20.29 14.69
C ASP A 148 -20.98 -19.82 13.26
N PRO A 149 -19.95 -19.72 12.39
CA PRO A 149 -20.13 -19.25 11.02
C PRO A 149 -21.10 -20.12 10.20
N MET A 150 -21.12 -21.43 10.45
CA MET A 150 -21.95 -22.38 9.70
C MET A 150 -23.46 -22.18 9.96
N LYS A 151 -23.83 -21.62 11.09
CA LYS A 151 -25.22 -21.22 11.38
C LYS A 151 -25.74 -20.18 10.40
N TYR A 152 -24.83 -19.35 9.90
CA TYR A 152 -25.14 -18.23 9.01
C TYR A 152 -24.74 -18.48 7.54
N GLU A 153 -24.31 -19.69 7.23
CA GLU A 153 -23.94 -20.08 5.87
C GLU A 153 -25.08 -19.80 4.88
N CYS A 154 -24.77 -19.19 3.74
CA CYS A 154 -25.71 -18.75 2.70
C CYS A 154 -26.66 -17.60 3.08
N LYS A 155 -26.71 -17.18 4.33
CA LYS A 155 -27.63 -16.16 4.82
C LYS A 155 -27.12 -14.76 4.46
N ALA A 156 -28.03 -13.85 4.08
CA ALA A 156 -27.67 -12.45 3.90
C ALA A 156 -27.35 -11.82 5.27
N ILE A 157 -26.11 -11.32 5.40
CA ILE A 157 -25.54 -10.81 6.64
C ILE A 157 -25.05 -9.39 6.41
N LYS A 158 -25.28 -8.51 7.39
CA LYS A 158 -24.68 -7.19 7.48
C LYS A 158 -23.72 -7.15 8.67
N LEU A 159 -22.49 -6.73 8.39
CA LEU A 159 -21.45 -6.44 9.38
C LEU A 159 -21.19 -4.94 9.36
N SER A 160 -21.58 -4.24 10.44
CA SER A 160 -21.51 -2.78 10.52
C SER A 160 -20.17 -2.32 11.09
N GLN A 161 -19.47 -1.39 10.39
CA GLN A 161 -18.26 -0.70 10.84
C GLN A 161 -17.15 -1.65 11.34
N VAL A 162 -16.92 -2.73 10.61
CA VAL A 162 -15.89 -3.72 10.96
C VAL A 162 -14.56 -3.37 10.32
N GLN A 163 -13.48 -3.63 11.06
CA GLN A 163 -12.12 -3.46 10.55
C GLN A 163 -11.66 -4.71 9.82
N THR A 164 -10.93 -4.52 8.71
CA THR A 164 -10.24 -5.56 7.97
C THR A 164 -8.74 -5.39 8.07
N LYS A 165 -8.00 -6.49 8.02
CA LYS A 165 -6.55 -6.52 7.96
C LYS A 165 -6.09 -7.52 6.91
N ASN A 166 -5.29 -7.08 5.94
CA ASN A 166 -4.84 -7.93 4.83
C ASN A 166 -6.02 -8.65 4.15
N ASN A 167 -7.11 -7.93 3.90
CA ASN A 167 -8.35 -8.45 3.33
C ASN A 167 -9.04 -9.53 4.17
N ASN A 168 -8.80 -9.60 5.47
CA ASN A 168 -9.47 -10.50 6.39
C ASN A 168 -10.27 -9.73 7.44
N LEU A 169 -11.41 -10.30 7.85
CA LEU A 169 -12.02 -10.00 9.14
C LEU A 169 -11.24 -10.75 10.21
N THR A 170 -10.85 -10.07 11.27
CA THR A 170 -10.07 -10.68 12.36
C THR A 170 -10.83 -10.55 13.68
N HIS A 171 -11.02 -11.66 14.37
CA HIS A 171 -11.63 -11.68 15.71
C HIS A 171 -10.91 -12.67 16.62
N ASN A 172 -10.42 -12.21 17.77
CA ASN A 172 -9.67 -13.03 18.75
C ASN A 172 -8.50 -13.82 18.12
N GLY A 173 -7.79 -13.23 17.17
CA GLY A 173 -6.65 -13.87 16.49
C GLY A 173 -7.01 -14.90 15.42
N ILE A 174 -8.31 -15.06 15.12
CA ILE A 174 -8.79 -15.90 14.02
C ILE A 174 -9.10 -14.99 12.83
N ASP A 175 -8.60 -15.36 11.67
CA ASP A 175 -8.81 -14.62 10.41
C ASP A 175 -9.85 -15.33 9.54
N MET A 176 -10.76 -14.54 8.97
CA MET A 176 -11.74 -14.97 7.98
C MET A 176 -11.57 -14.13 6.72
N PRO A 177 -11.19 -14.73 5.58
CA PRO A 177 -11.03 -13.99 4.34
C PRO A 177 -12.30 -13.25 3.93
N VAL A 178 -12.16 -11.99 3.51
CA VAL A 178 -13.19 -11.26 2.79
C VAL A 178 -12.94 -11.43 1.30
N LYS A 179 -13.94 -11.87 0.58
CA LYS A 179 -13.88 -12.08 -0.87
C LYS A 179 -14.83 -11.13 -1.57
N THR A 180 -14.36 -10.52 -2.63
CA THR A 180 -15.15 -9.61 -3.45
C THR A 180 -15.00 -9.97 -4.92
N ASN A 181 -15.97 -9.65 -5.73
CA ASN A 181 -15.86 -9.80 -7.18
C ASN A 181 -15.15 -8.56 -7.78
N GLY A 182 -13.84 -8.44 -7.50
CA GLY A 182 -13.00 -7.37 -8.05
C GLY A 182 -13.10 -6.02 -7.34
N ALA A 183 -13.95 -5.87 -6.31
CA ALA A 183 -14.02 -4.63 -5.55
C ALA A 183 -12.89 -4.56 -4.50
N SER A 184 -12.31 -3.39 -4.31
CA SER A 184 -11.33 -3.14 -3.24
C SER A 184 -11.96 -3.30 -1.87
N ILE A 185 -11.24 -3.89 -0.92
CA ILE A 185 -11.68 -4.10 0.45
C ILE A 185 -11.13 -2.95 1.32
N PRO A 186 -11.98 -2.04 1.81
CA PRO A 186 -11.55 -0.97 2.71
C PRO A 186 -11.13 -1.53 4.07
N VAL A 187 -10.25 -0.83 4.78
CA VAL A 187 -9.79 -1.24 6.12
C VAL A 187 -10.86 -1.11 7.20
N GLU A 188 -11.88 -0.31 6.97
CA GLU A 188 -13.06 -0.22 7.82
C GLU A 188 -14.28 0.01 6.94
N ALA A 189 -15.28 -0.86 7.05
CA ALA A 189 -16.48 -0.75 6.24
C ALA A 189 -17.68 -1.45 6.91
N THR A 190 -18.85 -1.09 6.41
CA THR A 190 -20.06 -1.92 6.56
C THR A 190 -20.15 -2.80 5.33
N PHE A 191 -20.22 -4.10 5.54
CA PHE A 191 -20.37 -5.10 4.49
C PHE A 191 -21.76 -5.73 4.53
N VAL A 192 -22.35 -5.94 3.35
CA VAL A 192 -23.50 -6.83 3.20
C VAL A 192 -23.08 -7.97 2.27
N GLY A 193 -23.21 -9.20 2.73
CA GLY A 193 -22.73 -10.38 2.04
C GLY A 193 -23.23 -11.67 2.69
N TYR A 194 -22.51 -12.74 2.50
CA TYR A 194 -22.81 -14.04 3.10
C TYR A 194 -21.54 -14.78 3.50
N TYR A 195 -21.66 -15.71 4.45
CA TYR A 195 -20.59 -16.65 4.76
C TYR A 195 -20.79 -17.91 3.94
N GLY A 196 -19.73 -18.41 3.31
CA GLY A 196 -19.83 -19.63 2.52
C GLY A 196 -18.55 -20.01 1.79
N ASN A 197 -18.65 -21.03 0.96
CA ASN A 197 -17.55 -21.55 0.14
C ASN A 197 -17.83 -21.35 -1.36
N ASP A 198 -17.52 -20.17 -1.86
CA ASP A 198 -17.59 -19.83 -3.27
C ASP A 198 -16.17 -19.46 -3.75
N GLY A 199 -15.46 -20.45 -4.30
CA GLY A 199 -14.03 -20.34 -4.62
C GLY A 199 -13.12 -20.30 -3.36
N GLY A 200 -13.55 -20.95 -2.25
CA GLY A 200 -12.91 -21.03 -0.94
C GLY A 200 -13.77 -20.43 0.17
N LEU A 201 -13.55 -20.89 1.39
CA LEU A 201 -14.33 -20.48 2.56
C LEU A 201 -14.03 -19.03 2.98
N GLY A 202 -15.05 -18.26 3.31
CA GLY A 202 -14.90 -16.88 3.76
C GLY A 202 -16.20 -16.08 3.82
N PHE A 203 -16.08 -14.78 4.14
CA PHE A 203 -17.16 -13.83 4.02
C PHE A 203 -17.14 -13.23 2.61
N ILE A 204 -18.21 -13.41 1.87
CA ILE A 204 -18.29 -13.09 0.45
C ILE A 204 -19.19 -11.87 0.27
N VAL A 205 -18.68 -10.86 -0.40
CA VAL A 205 -19.40 -9.65 -0.81
C VAL A 205 -19.54 -9.69 -2.34
N PRO A 206 -20.72 -10.01 -2.87
CA PRO A 206 -20.89 -10.30 -4.30
C PRO A 206 -20.64 -9.13 -5.22
N GLU A 207 -20.96 -7.92 -4.77
CA GLU A 207 -20.83 -6.69 -5.56
C GLU A 207 -20.35 -5.52 -4.71
N GLY A 208 -19.58 -4.60 -5.31
CA GLY A 208 -19.05 -3.42 -4.63
C GLY A 208 -20.13 -2.50 -4.01
N LYS A 209 -21.34 -2.49 -4.53
CA LYS A 209 -22.49 -1.73 -3.95
C LYS A 209 -22.84 -2.18 -2.52
N TYR A 210 -22.43 -3.37 -2.11
CA TYR A 210 -22.63 -3.92 -0.76
C TYR A 210 -21.49 -3.60 0.19
N ILE A 211 -20.53 -2.78 -0.23
CA ILE A 211 -19.42 -2.29 0.59
C ILE A 211 -19.67 -0.80 0.84
N THR A 212 -19.89 -0.43 2.09
CA THR A 212 -19.93 0.99 2.48
C THR A 212 -18.68 1.26 3.31
N ALA A 213 -17.65 1.79 2.68
CA ALA A 213 -16.41 2.15 3.37
C ALA A 213 -16.69 3.24 4.42
N THR A 214 -16.12 3.07 5.61
CA THR A 214 -16.17 4.08 6.69
C THR A 214 -14.77 4.63 6.99
N ALA A 215 -13.71 3.92 6.58
CA ALA A 215 -12.36 4.44 6.52
C ALA A 215 -11.52 3.71 5.44
N TYR A 216 -10.53 4.44 4.94
CA TYR A 216 -9.48 3.92 4.07
C TYR A 216 -8.14 3.97 4.80
N GLN A 217 -7.23 3.03 4.49
CA GLN A 217 -5.90 3.06 5.08
C GLN A 217 -5.20 4.34 4.68
N THR A 218 -5.17 4.62 3.39
CA THR A 218 -4.42 5.74 2.82
C THR A 218 -5.32 6.72 2.05
N LEU A 219 -4.83 7.93 1.84
CA LEU A 219 -5.47 8.89 0.93
C LEU A 219 -5.48 8.36 -0.51
N ALA A 220 -4.49 7.55 -0.91
CA ALA A 220 -4.45 6.91 -2.21
C ALA A 220 -5.62 5.94 -2.40
N ASP A 221 -5.90 5.09 -1.42
CA ASP A 221 -7.02 4.14 -1.47
C ASP A 221 -8.35 4.88 -1.57
N LEU A 222 -8.51 5.97 -0.81
CA LEU A 222 -9.68 6.83 -0.88
C LEU A 222 -9.90 7.39 -2.29
N LYS A 223 -8.87 7.99 -2.88
CA LYS A 223 -8.97 8.62 -4.21
C LYS A 223 -9.21 7.60 -5.32
N ASN A 224 -8.58 6.43 -5.24
CA ASN A 224 -8.79 5.35 -6.20
C ASN A 224 -10.21 4.76 -6.13
N SER A 225 -10.81 4.71 -4.94
CA SER A 225 -12.17 4.20 -4.74
C SER A 225 -13.27 5.18 -5.15
N GLN A 226 -12.94 6.47 -5.29
CA GLN A 226 -13.84 7.56 -5.70
C GLN A 226 -15.24 7.54 -5.04
N PRO A 227 -15.35 7.38 -3.71
CA PRO A 227 -16.65 7.44 -3.06
C PRO A 227 -17.22 8.86 -3.18
N VAL A 228 -18.54 8.98 -3.29
CA VAL A 228 -19.22 10.29 -3.44
C VAL A 228 -20.13 10.51 -2.23
N ASP A 229 -19.92 11.65 -1.55
CA ASP A 229 -20.78 12.17 -0.47
C ASP A 229 -21.00 11.23 0.74
N TYR A 230 -20.02 10.38 1.06
CA TYR A 230 -20.05 9.53 2.24
C TYR A 230 -19.16 10.08 3.36
N ALA A 231 -19.61 9.87 4.61
CA ALA A 231 -18.77 10.07 5.79
C ALA A 231 -17.72 8.96 5.88
N LEU A 232 -16.44 9.32 5.85
CA LEU A 232 -15.34 8.39 5.85
C LEU A 232 -14.11 8.95 6.57
N GLY A 233 -13.13 8.10 6.82
CA GLY A 233 -11.86 8.47 7.45
C GLY A 233 -10.65 8.00 6.64
N ILE A 234 -9.50 8.61 6.95
CA ILE A 234 -8.17 8.18 6.52
C ILE A 234 -7.41 7.80 7.79
N LEU A 235 -6.80 6.60 7.81
CA LEU A 235 -6.09 6.09 9.00
C LEU A 235 -4.62 6.49 9.00
N ASP A 236 -3.96 6.45 7.86
CA ASP A 236 -2.56 6.83 7.73
C ASP A 236 -2.37 8.34 7.87
N PRO A 237 -1.20 8.75 8.36
CA PRO A 237 -0.87 10.16 8.45
C PRO A 237 -0.86 10.84 7.08
N VAL A 238 -1.34 12.08 7.04
CA VAL A 238 -1.19 12.98 5.89
C VAL A 238 -0.36 14.19 6.28
N LEU A 239 0.44 14.67 5.33
CA LEU A 239 1.31 15.84 5.53
C LEU A 239 0.58 17.12 5.11
N VAL A 240 0.58 18.12 5.97
CA VAL A 240 -0.03 19.42 5.70
C VAL A 240 0.94 20.31 4.92
N ASN A 241 0.58 20.69 3.70
CA ASN A 241 1.37 21.57 2.84
C ASN A 241 1.09 23.05 3.11
N ARG A 242 -0.17 23.35 3.46
CA ARG A 242 -0.62 24.72 3.73
C ARG A 242 -1.87 24.72 4.59
N VAL A 243 -1.99 25.76 5.40
CA VAL A 243 -3.20 26.09 6.14
C VAL A 243 -3.70 27.46 5.71
N VAL A 244 -4.97 27.56 5.35
CA VAL A 244 -5.65 28.82 5.06
C VAL A 244 -6.75 28.98 6.11
N THR A 245 -6.60 29.98 6.99
CA THR A 245 -7.63 30.35 7.96
C THR A 245 -8.50 31.45 7.36
N ASN A 246 -9.79 31.21 7.29
CA ASN A 246 -10.76 32.17 6.78
C ASN A 246 -11.16 33.18 7.87
N THR A 247 -11.74 34.30 7.46
CA THR A 247 -12.19 35.36 8.36
C THR A 247 -13.29 34.94 9.34
N ASP A 248 -14.03 33.89 9.01
CA ASP A 248 -15.08 33.29 9.86
C ASP A 248 -14.52 32.26 10.88
N GLY A 249 -13.21 32.07 10.92
CA GLY A 249 -12.54 31.11 11.81
C GLY A 249 -12.47 29.70 11.28
N THR A 250 -13.07 29.39 10.14
CA THR A 250 -12.89 28.09 9.46
C THR A 250 -11.48 27.98 8.87
N ALA A 251 -11.00 26.76 8.66
CA ALA A 251 -9.70 26.56 8.04
C ALA A 251 -9.79 25.51 6.90
N THR A 252 -8.93 25.70 5.91
CA THR A 252 -8.71 24.72 4.84
C THR A 252 -7.26 24.27 4.92
N LEU A 253 -7.06 22.96 5.09
CA LEU A 253 -5.76 22.32 5.02
C LEU A 253 -5.58 21.74 3.61
N TYR A 254 -4.47 22.02 2.98
CA TYR A 254 -4.00 21.32 1.80
C TYR A 254 -3.06 20.21 2.26
N VAL A 255 -3.44 18.96 2.03
CA VAL A 255 -2.70 17.82 2.52
C VAL A 255 -2.27 16.90 1.40
N GLN A 256 -1.15 16.23 1.60
CA GLN A 256 -0.63 15.23 0.67
C GLN A 256 -0.26 13.94 1.40
N TYR A 257 -0.28 12.85 0.64
CA TYR A 257 0.14 11.52 1.04
C TYR A 257 1.04 10.95 -0.05
N TYR A 258 2.25 10.53 0.32
CA TYR A 258 3.16 9.88 -0.61
C TYR A 258 2.93 8.37 -0.59
N TYR A 259 2.64 7.80 -1.75
CA TYR A 259 2.41 6.36 -1.92
C TYR A 259 3.65 5.70 -2.51
N ALA A 260 4.49 5.16 -1.63
CA ALA A 260 5.78 4.57 -1.97
C ALA A 260 5.76 3.49 -3.08
N PRO A 261 4.77 2.55 -3.11
CA PRO A 261 4.78 1.50 -4.13
C PRO A 261 4.73 2.01 -5.58
N TRP A 262 4.16 3.20 -5.81
CA TRP A 262 3.99 3.75 -7.16
C TRP A 262 4.70 5.09 -7.34
N TRP A 263 5.41 5.55 -6.32
CA TRP A 263 6.11 6.85 -6.28
C TRP A 263 5.21 8.03 -6.67
N THR A 264 3.96 7.92 -6.29
CA THR A 264 2.93 8.89 -6.62
C THR A 264 2.47 9.59 -5.36
N THR A 265 2.32 10.89 -5.44
CA THR A 265 1.74 11.69 -4.37
C THR A 265 0.24 11.90 -4.64
N PHE A 266 -0.57 11.72 -3.63
CA PHE A 266 -2.00 12.03 -3.66
C PHE A 266 -2.26 13.22 -2.74
N GLY A 267 -3.16 14.09 -3.15
CA GLY A 267 -3.53 15.26 -2.34
C GLY A 267 -5.04 15.43 -2.25
N THR A 268 -5.47 16.16 -1.24
CA THR A 268 -6.86 16.61 -1.05
C THR A 268 -6.91 17.82 -0.13
N MET A 269 -8.05 18.47 -0.06
CA MET A 269 -8.29 19.57 0.89
C MET A 269 -9.15 19.07 2.05
N ILE A 270 -8.78 19.46 3.28
CA ILE A 270 -9.58 19.20 4.47
C ILE A 270 -10.17 20.52 4.95
N LYS A 271 -11.49 20.61 5.00
CA LYS A 271 -12.21 21.78 5.53
C LYS A 271 -12.53 21.55 6.99
N LEU A 272 -11.95 22.37 7.86
CA LEU A 272 -12.16 22.35 9.29
C LEU A 272 -13.16 23.40 9.72
N PRO A 273 -14.01 23.15 10.71
CA PRO A 273 -14.89 24.15 11.31
C PRO A 273 -14.08 25.23 12.06
N ASN A 274 -12.87 24.93 12.52
CA ASN A 274 -11.90 25.84 13.13
C ASN A 274 -10.51 25.21 13.13
N ASN A 275 -9.46 25.95 13.45
CA ASN A 275 -8.10 25.44 13.63
C ASN A 275 -7.65 25.52 15.10
N ASN A 276 -8.47 25.02 16.03
CA ASN A 276 -8.15 25.04 17.46
C ASN A 276 -6.93 24.19 17.82
N ALA A 277 -6.57 23.22 16.99
CA ALA A 277 -5.37 22.40 17.17
C ALA A 277 -4.08 23.13 16.77
N ASN A 278 -4.16 24.37 16.23
CA ASN A 278 -3.02 25.13 15.70
C ASN A 278 -2.18 24.28 14.72
N ILE A 279 -2.85 23.70 13.73
CA ILE A 279 -2.22 22.95 12.67
C ILE A 279 -1.49 23.93 11.75
N GLU A 280 -0.26 23.59 11.39
CA GLU A 280 0.62 24.40 10.54
C GLU A 280 1.15 23.58 9.36
N ALA A 281 1.71 24.26 8.35
CA ALA A 281 2.41 23.57 7.26
C ALA A 281 3.62 22.79 7.83
N GLY A 282 3.82 21.57 7.36
CA GLY A 282 4.83 20.65 7.90
C GLY A 282 4.32 19.75 9.03
N ASP A 283 3.07 19.91 9.47
CA ASP A 283 2.49 18.98 10.43
C ASP A 283 2.06 17.68 9.73
N SER A 284 2.38 16.55 10.35
CA SER A 284 1.83 15.24 10.01
C SER A 284 0.62 14.99 10.91
N ILE A 285 -0.53 14.75 10.31
CA ILE A 285 -1.80 14.64 11.04
C ILE A 285 -2.51 13.32 10.78
N VAL A 286 -3.23 12.83 11.79
CA VAL A 286 -4.14 11.68 11.73
C VAL A 286 -5.51 12.04 12.29
N GLY A 287 -6.47 11.12 12.18
CA GLY A 287 -7.83 11.31 12.68
C GLY A 287 -8.72 12.10 11.71
N VAL A 288 -8.32 12.18 10.45
CA VAL A 288 -9.11 12.82 9.41
C VAL A 288 -10.38 12.01 9.16
N ARG A 289 -11.53 12.55 9.55
CA ARG A 289 -12.84 11.94 9.31
C ARG A 289 -13.86 13.00 8.91
N GLY A 290 -14.60 12.75 7.84
CA GLY A 290 -15.56 13.73 7.36
C GLY A 290 -16.28 13.27 6.10
N ILE A 291 -17.02 14.19 5.49
CA ILE A 291 -17.71 13.94 4.23
C ILE A 291 -16.75 14.25 3.08
N TYR A 292 -16.40 13.20 2.32
CA TYR A 292 -15.62 13.35 1.10
C TYR A 292 -16.52 13.80 -0.04
N THR A 293 -16.14 14.86 -0.71
CA THR A 293 -16.84 15.43 -1.84
C THR A 293 -15.88 15.64 -2.99
N GLN A 294 -16.25 15.18 -4.17
CA GLN A 294 -15.53 15.49 -5.40
C GLN A 294 -16.09 16.80 -5.97
N LEU A 295 -15.19 17.72 -6.31
CA LEU A 295 -15.53 18.95 -6.99
C LEU A 295 -15.63 18.66 -8.50
N ARG A 296 -16.85 18.70 -9.02
CA ARG A 296 -17.12 18.47 -10.45
C ARG A 296 -17.35 19.80 -11.16
N THR A 297 -16.84 19.92 -12.37
CA THR A 297 -17.13 21.01 -13.29
C THR A 297 -17.98 20.51 -14.46
N GLU A 298 -18.35 21.44 -15.38
CA GLU A 298 -19.08 21.10 -16.59
C GLU A 298 -18.44 19.95 -17.37
N GLY A 299 -19.25 18.97 -17.78
CA GLY A 299 -18.80 17.80 -18.53
C GLY A 299 -18.33 16.62 -17.70
N ASN A 300 -18.67 16.52 -16.39
CA ASN A 300 -18.31 15.39 -15.50
C ASN A 300 -16.81 15.17 -15.27
N LYS A 301 -15.96 16.14 -15.54
CA LYS A 301 -14.55 16.07 -15.18
C LYS A 301 -14.40 16.39 -13.69
N ILE A 302 -13.58 15.61 -12.99
CA ILE A 302 -13.25 15.85 -11.58
C ILE A 302 -12.01 16.73 -11.56
N TYR A 303 -12.07 17.87 -10.85
CA TYR A 303 -10.94 18.79 -10.77
C TYR A 303 -10.35 18.91 -9.37
N GLY A 304 -11.05 18.39 -8.37
CA GLY A 304 -10.57 18.41 -7.02
C GLY A 304 -11.43 17.65 -6.04
N SER A 305 -10.95 17.51 -4.82
CA SER A 305 -11.64 16.82 -3.75
C SER A 305 -11.53 17.56 -2.42
N THR A 306 -12.53 17.42 -1.59
CA THR A 306 -12.50 17.96 -0.22
C THR A 306 -13.03 16.94 0.77
N ILE A 307 -12.46 16.94 1.97
CA ILE A 307 -13.01 16.26 3.14
C ILE A 307 -13.49 17.33 4.09
N ARG A 308 -14.80 17.45 4.27
CA ARG A 308 -15.38 18.33 5.27
C ARG A 308 -15.42 17.58 6.59
N GLN A 309 -14.57 17.96 7.53
CA GLN A 309 -14.46 17.30 8.81
C GLN A 309 -15.78 17.31 9.59
N SER A 310 -16.11 16.18 10.20
CA SER A 310 -17.26 16.07 11.10
C SER A 310 -16.94 16.74 12.44
N ALA A 311 -17.96 17.31 13.08
CA ALA A 311 -17.80 18.02 14.37
C ALA A 311 -17.26 17.12 15.50
N ASN A 312 -17.42 15.82 15.38
CA ASN A 312 -17.03 14.83 16.40
C ASN A 312 -15.68 14.16 16.11
N SER A 313 -14.95 14.56 15.06
CA SER A 313 -13.65 14.00 14.74
C SER A 313 -12.54 14.91 15.27
N GLU A 314 -11.57 14.31 15.97
CA GLU A 314 -10.41 15.03 16.50
C GLU A 314 -9.19 14.71 15.63
N ILE A 315 -8.63 15.74 15.02
CA ILE A 315 -7.33 15.64 14.36
C ILE A 315 -6.25 15.67 15.43
N THR A 316 -5.32 14.73 15.34
CA THR A 316 -4.13 14.65 16.18
C THR A 316 -2.89 14.95 15.36
N ILE A 317 -2.03 15.84 15.85
CA ILE A 317 -0.72 16.12 15.25
C ILE A 317 0.26 15.07 15.78
N LEU A 318 0.83 14.27 14.89
CA LEU A 318 1.84 13.26 15.23
C LEU A 318 3.23 13.87 15.32
N ASN A 319 3.60 14.63 14.31
CA ASN A 319 4.91 15.28 14.22
C ASN A 319 4.75 16.68 13.64
N ARG A 320 5.65 17.58 14.02
CA ARG A 320 5.72 18.96 13.52
C ARG A 320 6.98 19.21 12.69
N ASN A 321 6.96 20.24 11.89
CA ASN A 321 8.10 20.68 11.09
C ASN A 321 8.67 19.60 10.16
N ASN A 322 7.81 18.69 9.68
CA ASN A 322 8.23 17.75 8.66
C ASN A 322 8.58 18.51 7.39
N GLU A 323 9.55 18.00 6.70
CA GLU A 323 9.95 18.53 5.43
C GLU A 323 8.87 18.29 4.37
N LEU A 324 8.54 19.34 3.61
CA LEU A 324 7.52 19.27 2.58
C LEU A 324 8.11 18.68 1.28
N THR A 325 7.51 17.62 0.78
CA THR A 325 7.90 17.07 -0.52
C THR A 325 7.35 17.95 -1.64
N ILE A 326 8.23 18.39 -2.55
CA ILE A 326 7.86 19.24 -3.67
C ILE A 326 7.91 18.38 -4.94
N GLY A 327 6.76 18.18 -5.55
CA GLY A 327 6.63 17.54 -6.86
C GLY A 327 7.10 18.46 -8.00
N SER A 328 7.27 17.90 -9.18
CA SER A 328 7.59 18.65 -10.39
C SER A 328 6.47 18.52 -11.42
N VAL A 329 6.08 19.66 -11.99
CA VAL A 329 5.16 19.71 -13.13
C VAL A 329 5.99 20.02 -14.37
N GLN A 330 6.09 19.05 -15.28
CA GLN A 330 6.89 19.19 -16.49
C GLN A 330 6.23 20.13 -17.50
N GLU A 331 4.91 20.05 -17.61
CA GLU A 331 4.10 20.88 -18.55
C GLU A 331 2.82 21.35 -17.87
N LEU A 332 2.43 22.60 -18.08
CA LEU A 332 1.24 23.17 -17.43
C LEU A 332 -0.06 22.48 -17.83
N GLU A 333 -0.10 21.81 -18.98
CA GLU A 333 -1.27 21.04 -19.40
C GLU A 333 -1.62 19.91 -18.44
N TYR A 334 -0.62 19.35 -17.71
CA TYR A 334 -0.86 18.27 -16.75
C TYR A 334 -1.64 18.71 -15.50
N ILE A 335 -1.67 20.01 -15.21
CA ILE A 335 -2.46 20.52 -14.07
C ILE A 335 -3.76 21.18 -14.52
N GLN A 336 -4.10 21.08 -15.81
CA GLN A 336 -5.33 21.61 -16.37
C GLN A 336 -6.30 20.46 -16.72
N GLY A 337 -7.58 20.66 -16.49
CA GLY A 337 -8.61 19.68 -16.83
C GLY A 337 -8.52 18.39 -15.98
N ALA A 338 -8.78 17.24 -16.59
CA ALA A 338 -8.86 15.95 -15.87
C ALA A 338 -7.54 15.51 -15.21
N ALA A 339 -6.39 15.97 -15.73
CA ALA A 339 -5.09 15.63 -15.14
C ALA A 339 -4.81 16.42 -13.84
N ALA A 340 -5.53 17.52 -13.58
CA ALA A 340 -5.34 18.33 -12.38
C ALA A 340 -5.57 17.55 -11.08
N GLU A 341 -6.44 16.55 -11.10
CA GLU A 341 -6.71 15.69 -9.92
C GLU A 341 -5.48 14.93 -9.42
N ASN A 342 -4.52 14.65 -10.31
CA ASN A 342 -3.27 13.97 -9.95
C ASN A 342 -2.30 14.88 -9.19
N TYR A 343 -2.48 16.20 -9.27
CA TYR A 343 -1.63 17.18 -8.61
C TYR A 343 -2.33 17.97 -7.52
N GLU A 344 -3.63 17.74 -7.33
CA GLU A 344 -4.46 18.45 -6.37
C GLU A 344 -3.83 18.49 -4.97
N ALA A 345 -3.87 19.67 -4.36
CA ALA A 345 -3.36 19.95 -3.02
C ALA A 345 -1.87 19.62 -2.79
N GLN A 346 -1.17 19.19 -3.82
CA GLN A 346 0.27 18.91 -3.76
C GLN A 346 1.07 20.20 -3.92
N LEU A 347 2.19 20.25 -3.23
CA LEU A 347 3.19 21.29 -3.41
C LEU A 347 4.05 20.91 -4.62
N CYS A 348 4.01 21.71 -5.68
CA CYS A 348 4.70 21.43 -6.93
C CYS A 348 5.53 22.63 -7.40
N ALA A 349 6.64 22.34 -8.07
CA ALA A 349 7.40 23.33 -8.84
C ALA A 349 6.89 23.35 -10.29
N SER A 350 6.67 24.55 -10.83
CA SER A 350 6.26 24.75 -12.23
C SER A 350 7.47 24.75 -13.18
N PRO A 351 7.25 24.54 -14.49
CA PRO A 351 8.22 24.98 -15.51
C PRO A 351 8.47 26.49 -15.42
N LYS A 352 9.62 26.93 -15.92
CA LYS A 352 9.94 28.36 -16.03
C LYS A 352 9.00 29.04 -17.04
N GLY A 353 8.37 30.12 -16.63
CA GLY A 353 7.42 30.86 -17.45
C GLY A 353 7.38 32.36 -17.15
N THR A 354 6.78 33.12 -18.03
CA THR A 354 6.60 34.56 -17.87
C THR A 354 5.41 34.88 -16.98
N ILE A 355 5.59 35.65 -15.92
CA ILE A 355 4.52 36.15 -15.07
C ILE A 355 3.85 37.32 -15.76
N VAL A 356 2.54 37.22 -16.01
CA VAL A 356 1.74 38.27 -16.67
C VAL A 356 0.49 38.61 -15.87
N LYS A 357 -0.04 39.82 -16.04
CA LYS A 357 -1.28 40.26 -15.42
C LYS A 357 -2.36 40.49 -16.45
N HIS A 358 -3.56 39.97 -16.21
CA HIS A 358 -4.77 40.23 -16.99
C HIS A 358 -5.91 40.63 -16.05
N GLY A 359 -6.36 41.88 -16.14
CA GLY A 359 -7.27 42.46 -15.15
C GLY A 359 -6.65 42.46 -13.75
N GLU A 360 -7.34 41.90 -12.78
CA GLU A 360 -6.84 41.77 -11.41
C GLU A 360 -6.12 40.45 -11.14
N LYS A 361 -6.01 39.55 -12.12
CA LYS A 361 -5.46 38.20 -11.96
C LYS A 361 -4.08 38.08 -12.57
N TYR A 362 -3.25 37.26 -11.94
CA TYR A 362 -1.91 36.92 -12.41
C TYR A 362 -1.89 35.51 -13.02
N PHE A 363 -0.99 35.33 -13.98
CA PHE A 363 -0.83 34.07 -14.71
C PHE A 363 0.67 33.78 -14.89
N LEU A 364 1.02 32.50 -14.78
CA LEU A 364 2.28 31.98 -15.28
C LEU A 364 2.04 31.49 -16.73
N ARG A 365 2.79 32.01 -17.67
CA ARG A 365 2.68 31.67 -19.08
C ARG A 365 3.93 30.92 -19.54
N VAL A 366 3.79 29.67 -19.92
CA VAL A 366 4.89 28.81 -20.36
C VAL A 366 4.74 28.51 -21.86
N ARG A 367 5.83 28.57 -22.57
CA ARG A 367 5.86 28.15 -23.96
C ARG A 367 6.27 26.70 -24.06
N ASN A 368 5.33 25.84 -24.44
CA ASN A 368 5.61 24.43 -24.68
C ASN A 368 6.56 24.32 -25.90
N SER A 369 7.67 23.62 -25.70
CA SER A 369 8.74 23.49 -26.72
C SER A 369 8.28 22.66 -27.93
N MET A 370 7.36 21.71 -27.75
CA MET A 370 6.87 20.82 -28.80
C MET A 370 5.68 21.41 -29.60
N SER A 371 4.71 21.96 -28.90
CA SER A 371 3.45 22.42 -29.53
C SER A 371 3.47 23.87 -30.00
N LYS A 372 4.46 24.65 -29.54
CA LYS A 372 4.53 26.12 -29.74
C LYS A 372 3.29 26.88 -29.19
N ILE A 373 2.40 26.19 -28.53
CA ILE A 373 1.23 26.77 -27.84
C ILE A 373 1.73 27.36 -26.52
N VAL A 374 1.18 28.51 -26.16
CA VAL A 374 1.46 29.15 -24.88
C VAL A 374 0.41 28.70 -23.89
N ASP A 375 0.78 27.81 -22.98
CA ASP A 375 -0.05 27.42 -21.86
C ASP A 375 0.04 28.45 -20.75
N SER A 376 -1.07 28.68 -20.06
CA SER A 376 -1.11 29.60 -18.93
C SER A 376 -1.96 29.05 -17.80
N VAL A 377 -1.47 29.22 -16.58
CA VAL A 377 -2.18 28.83 -15.35
C VAL A 377 -2.30 30.03 -14.41
N TYR A 378 -3.38 30.11 -13.68
CA TYR A 378 -3.55 31.11 -12.63
C TYR A 378 -2.49 30.94 -11.53
N ILE A 379 -1.99 32.06 -11.02
CA ILE A 379 -1.12 32.12 -9.87
C ILE A 379 -1.69 33.07 -8.82
N ASP A 380 -1.57 32.70 -7.55
CA ASP A 380 -2.11 33.46 -6.40
C ASP A 380 -1.22 33.28 -5.16
N GLY A 381 -1.44 34.01 -4.11
CA GLY A 381 -0.83 33.83 -2.79
C GLY A 381 0.44 34.66 -2.54
N ALA A 382 0.91 35.44 -3.52
CA ALA A 382 2.05 36.34 -3.37
C ALA A 382 1.83 37.68 -4.09
N ASP A 383 2.65 38.68 -3.83
CA ASP A 383 2.71 39.90 -4.62
C ASP A 383 3.64 39.69 -5.84
N PHE A 384 3.05 39.70 -7.03
CA PHE A 384 3.76 39.48 -8.30
C PHE A 384 4.16 40.80 -8.99
N SER A 385 3.91 41.96 -8.40
CA SER A 385 4.11 43.26 -9.05
C SER A 385 5.55 43.50 -9.52
N ASN A 386 6.51 42.99 -8.75
CA ASN A 386 7.94 43.13 -9.07
C ASN A 386 8.45 42.09 -10.09
N TYR A 387 7.63 41.12 -10.46
CA TYR A 387 8.01 39.99 -11.31
C TYR A 387 7.29 40.02 -12.68
N LEU A 388 6.53 41.06 -12.94
CA LEU A 388 5.79 41.19 -14.20
C LEU A 388 6.69 41.22 -15.42
N ASN A 389 6.32 40.43 -16.45
CA ASN A 389 7.00 40.26 -17.70
C ASN A 389 8.44 39.70 -17.57
N THR A 390 8.75 39.10 -16.45
CA THR A 390 9.99 38.33 -16.23
C THR A 390 9.71 36.84 -16.15
N GLU A 391 10.70 36.02 -16.46
CA GLU A 391 10.57 34.58 -16.45
C GLU A 391 11.03 34.00 -15.13
N HIS A 392 10.16 33.24 -14.49
CA HIS A 392 10.43 32.53 -13.24
C HIS A 392 9.76 31.14 -13.25
N ALA A 393 10.40 30.19 -12.60
CA ALA A 393 9.69 29.02 -12.07
C ALA A 393 9.11 29.37 -10.71
N ILE A 394 8.01 28.77 -10.33
CA ILE A 394 7.35 29.00 -9.05
C ILE A 394 7.10 27.67 -8.32
N ILE A 395 7.10 27.72 -6.99
CA ILE A 395 6.59 26.65 -6.18
C ILE A 395 5.20 27.06 -5.68
N GLY A 396 4.25 26.19 -5.85
CA GLY A 396 2.88 26.45 -5.38
C GLY A 396 2.12 25.18 -5.10
N ILE A 397 1.05 25.32 -4.34
CA ILE A 397 0.08 24.28 -4.17
C ILE A 397 -0.86 24.31 -5.35
N VAL A 398 -1.04 23.16 -5.99
CA VAL A 398 -2.00 23.03 -7.09
C VAL A 398 -3.41 22.99 -6.49
N ASP A 399 -4.11 24.10 -6.61
CA ASP A 399 -5.54 24.18 -6.30
C ASP A 399 -6.34 23.82 -7.55
N ALA A 400 -7.07 22.72 -7.47
CA ALA A 400 -7.79 22.18 -8.60
C ALA A 400 -9.21 22.77 -8.77
N GLY A 401 -9.37 24.05 -8.47
CA GLY A 401 -10.61 24.79 -8.76
C GLY A 401 -11.45 25.19 -7.57
N VAL A 402 -10.90 25.21 -6.35
CA VAL A 402 -11.55 25.76 -5.15
C VAL A 402 -11.38 27.27 -5.08
N VAL A 403 -10.15 27.75 -5.31
CA VAL A 403 -9.82 29.19 -5.31
C VAL A 403 -10.41 29.88 -6.55
N ASN A 404 -10.27 29.24 -7.72
CA ASN A 404 -10.85 29.70 -8.98
C ASN A 404 -11.71 28.59 -9.59
N PRO A 405 -13.05 28.57 -9.37
CA PRO A 405 -13.90 27.51 -9.89
C PRO A 405 -13.72 27.31 -11.40
N GLY A 406 -13.43 26.06 -11.79
CA GLY A 406 -13.21 25.68 -13.19
C GLY A 406 -11.79 25.83 -13.72
N TYR A 407 -10.85 26.32 -12.89
CA TYR A 407 -9.46 26.56 -13.32
C TYR A 407 -8.48 26.08 -12.24
N ALA A 408 -7.45 25.35 -12.65
CA ALA A 408 -6.32 25.06 -11.79
C ALA A 408 -5.52 26.34 -11.47
N THR A 409 -5.06 26.47 -10.23
CA THR A 409 -4.33 27.62 -9.74
C THR A 409 -3.09 27.15 -8.98
N PHE A 410 -1.93 27.72 -9.25
CA PHE A 410 -0.78 27.61 -8.36
C PHE A 410 -0.92 28.63 -7.26
N VAL A 411 -1.07 28.16 -6.02
CA VAL A 411 -1.20 29.02 -4.85
C VAL A 411 0.11 29.03 -4.09
N LEU A 412 0.87 30.12 -4.19
CA LEU A 412 2.16 30.27 -3.54
C LEU A 412 1.96 30.50 -2.03
N ARG A 413 2.91 30.06 -1.23
CA ARG A 413 2.92 30.28 0.23
C ARG A 413 3.43 31.68 0.58
N SER A 414 4.39 32.16 -0.21
CA SER A 414 4.99 33.50 -0.09
C SER A 414 5.76 33.86 -1.37
N GLU A 415 6.32 35.08 -1.43
CA GLU A 415 7.21 35.50 -2.53
C GLU A 415 8.49 34.67 -2.64
N ASN A 416 8.92 33.98 -1.57
CA ASN A 416 10.08 33.08 -1.59
C ASN A 416 9.84 31.85 -2.48
N ASP A 417 8.61 31.57 -2.83
CA ASP A 417 8.24 30.51 -3.77
C ASP A 417 8.39 30.92 -5.24
N ILE A 418 8.76 32.17 -5.53
CA ILE A 418 9.20 32.61 -6.87
C ILE A 418 10.71 32.36 -6.98
N LEU A 419 11.08 31.40 -7.83
CA LEU A 419 12.44 30.87 -7.86
C LEU A 419 13.41 31.75 -8.62
N LYS A 420 14.67 31.79 -8.15
CA LYS A 420 15.81 32.37 -8.89
C LYS A 420 16.26 31.40 -9.99
N ASP A 421 16.93 31.96 -11.00
CA ASP A 421 17.45 31.15 -12.12
C ASP A 421 18.61 30.23 -11.72
N ASN A 422 19.39 30.65 -10.73
CA ASN A 422 20.57 29.91 -10.28
C ASN A 422 20.73 30.02 -8.76
N TYR A 423 21.00 28.87 -8.13
CA TYR A 423 21.31 28.73 -6.72
C TYR A 423 22.70 28.15 -6.56
N GLN A 424 23.49 28.69 -5.63
CA GLN A 424 24.84 28.22 -5.30
C GLN A 424 24.85 27.66 -3.89
N PHE A 425 25.50 26.51 -3.74
CA PHE A 425 25.61 25.77 -2.48
C PHE A 425 27.07 25.41 -2.21
N ASN A 426 27.48 25.47 -0.95
CA ASN A 426 28.82 25.11 -0.54
C ASN A 426 28.94 23.66 -0.08
N SER A 427 27.80 22.95 0.11
CA SER A 427 27.80 21.55 0.52
C SER A 427 26.66 20.77 -0.09
N ILE A 428 26.81 19.44 -0.14
CA ILE A 428 25.77 18.55 -0.61
C ILE A 428 24.55 18.60 0.30
N ALA A 429 24.72 18.74 1.62
CA ALA A 429 23.58 18.87 2.53
C ALA A 429 22.78 20.13 2.26
N GLU A 430 23.44 21.28 2.04
CA GLU A 430 22.74 22.52 1.65
C GLU A 430 21.98 22.34 0.32
N LEU A 431 22.60 21.72 -0.67
CA LEU A 431 21.94 21.45 -1.95
C LEU A 431 20.74 20.52 -1.76
N LYS A 432 20.89 19.42 -1.03
CA LYS A 432 19.78 18.48 -0.74
C LYS A 432 18.66 19.14 0.05
N GLN A 433 19.00 19.98 1.02
CA GLN A 433 18.00 20.68 1.84
C GLN A 433 17.26 21.76 1.05
N ALA A 434 17.97 22.49 0.19
CA ALA A 434 17.41 23.55 -0.63
C ALA A 434 16.93 23.05 -2.01
N GLY A 435 17.51 21.96 -2.51
CA GLY A 435 17.25 21.37 -3.83
C GLY A 435 15.93 20.66 -4.01
N LYS A 436 14.99 20.87 -3.10
CA LYS A 436 13.66 20.29 -3.20
C LYS A 436 12.72 20.86 -4.24
N PRO A 437 12.85 22.07 -4.72
CA PRO A 437 12.09 22.47 -5.88
C PRO A 437 12.75 21.99 -7.16
N LEU A 438 12.23 20.95 -7.72
CA LEU A 438 12.52 20.45 -9.06
C LEU A 438 11.86 21.35 -10.10
N ALA A 439 12.39 22.57 -10.26
CA ALA A 439 11.84 23.48 -11.23
C ALA A 439 12.59 23.32 -12.56
N VAL A 440 11.87 22.98 -13.62
CA VAL A 440 12.42 22.97 -14.98
C VAL A 440 12.92 24.38 -15.34
N GLY A 441 14.20 24.48 -15.68
CA GLY A 441 14.84 25.74 -16.03
C GLY A 441 15.53 26.47 -14.89
N VAL A 442 15.53 25.94 -13.67
CA VAL A 442 16.35 26.42 -12.54
C VAL A 442 17.62 25.59 -12.46
N THR A 443 18.77 26.26 -12.26
CA THR A 443 20.06 25.60 -12.11
C THR A 443 20.57 25.66 -10.69
N TYR A 444 21.27 24.60 -10.29
CA TYR A 444 21.89 24.42 -9.00
C TYR A 444 23.38 24.18 -9.19
N GLU A 445 24.21 24.87 -8.44
CA GLU A 445 25.67 24.81 -8.58
C GLU A 445 26.29 24.41 -7.23
N LEU A 446 27.07 23.34 -7.23
CA LEU A 446 27.84 22.88 -6.10
C LEU A 446 29.24 23.48 -6.20
N THR A 447 29.53 24.52 -5.42
CA THR A 447 30.71 25.37 -5.60
C THR A 447 31.97 24.83 -4.94
N ASN A 448 31.84 24.15 -3.81
CA ASN A 448 32.99 23.56 -3.14
C ASN A 448 33.38 22.19 -3.73
N PRO A 449 34.65 21.80 -3.55
CA PRO A 449 35.10 20.49 -4.00
C PRO A 449 34.36 19.34 -3.34
N VAL A 450 33.95 18.35 -4.15
CA VAL A 450 33.40 17.07 -3.74
C VAL A 450 34.26 15.94 -4.30
N LEU A 451 34.31 14.81 -3.61
CA LEU A 451 35.08 13.63 -4.00
C LEU A 451 34.24 12.72 -4.92
N VAL A 452 34.75 12.37 -6.08
CA VAL A 452 34.15 11.35 -6.95
C VAL A 452 34.43 9.98 -6.36
N THR A 453 33.37 9.32 -5.90
CA THR A 453 33.47 8.02 -5.21
C THR A 453 33.22 6.84 -6.13
N TYR A 454 32.44 7.02 -7.18
CA TYR A 454 32.17 5.99 -8.17
C TYR A 454 31.77 6.62 -9.49
N LYS A 455 32.19 6.02 -10.62
CA LYS A 455 31.80 6.40 -11.97
C LYS A 455 31.39 5.16 -12.76
N TYR A 456 30.27 5.23 -13.45
CA TYR A 456 29.85 4.20 -14.38
C TYR A 456 29.23 4.81 -15.64
N GLN A 457 29.28 4.04 -16.71
CA GLN A 457 28.76 4.43 -18.00
C GLN A 457 27.89 3.31 -18.56
N TRP A 458 26.82 3.68 -19.20
CA TRP A 458 25.95 2.72 -19.87
C TRP A 458 25.42 3.30 -21.18
N TYR A 459 24.85 2.46 -22.02
CA TYR A 459 24.25 2.88 -23.27
C TYR A 459 22.74 2.72 -23.20
N ASN A 460 22.01 3.76 -23.59
CA ASN A 460 20.58 3.74 -23.76
C ASN A 460 20.21 4.25 -25.16
N ALA A 461 19.52 3.40 -25.94
CA ALA A 461 19.13 3.70 -27.33
C ALA A 461 20.27 4.28 -28.22
N GLY A 462 21.50 3.82 -27.98
CA GLY A 462 22.70 4.29 -28.75
C GLY A 462 23.38 5.54 -28.21
N THR A 463 22.85 6.14 -27.15
CA THR A 463 23.48 7.28 -26.45
C THR A 463 24.27 6.76 -25.25
N GLN A 464 25.52 7.21 -25.13
CA GLN A 464 26.32 6.93 -23.92
C GLN A 464 25.86 7.87 -22.80
N LEU A 465 25.53 7.29 -21.68
CA LEU A 465 25.14 7.99 -20.47
C LEU A 465 26.22 7.82 -19.42
N THR A 466 26.47 8.84 -18.63
CA THR A 466 27.45 8.80 -17.53
C THR A 466 26.80 9.17 -16.22
N GLY A 467 27.05 8.35 -15.20
CA GLY A 467 26.68 8.62 -13.83
C GLY A 467 27.90 8.61 -12.91
N ILE A 468 27.97 9.57 -12.00
CA ILE A 468 28.97 9.58 -10.95
C ILE A 468 28.30 9.79 -9.58
N HIS A 469 28.77 9.08 -8.58
CA HIS A 469 28.48 9.39 -7.19
C HIS A 469 29.58 10.29 -6.66
N VAL A 470 29.19 11.37 -6.02
CA VAL A 470 30.12 12.28 -5.37
C VAL A 470 29.71 12.50 -3.93
N GLN A 471 30.70 12.76 -3.05
CA GLN A 471 30.44 13.04 -1.65
C GLN A 471 31.35 14.14 -1.11
N ASP A 472 30.86 14.82 -0.07
CA ASP A 472 31.62 15.68 0.83
C ASP A 472 31.43 15.21 2.29
N SER A 473 31.89 16.00 3.26
CA SER A 473 31.71 15.66 4.69
C SER A 473 30.26 15.72 5.17
N THR A 474 29.32 16.20 4.33
CA THR A 474 27.91 16.41 4.70
C THR A 474 26.97 15.37 4.08
N GLY A 475 27.45 14.62 3.09
CA GLY A 475 26.66 13.58 2.43
C GLY A 475 27.11 13.29 1.01
N GLY A 476 26.32 12.52 0.26
CA GLY A 476 26.56 12.17 -1.14
C GLY A 476 25.41 12.60 -2.05
N ILE A 477 25.70 12.75 -3.34
CA ILE A 477 24.71 13.01 -4.40
C ILE A 477 25.12 12.32 -5.70
N PHE A 478 24.12 11.90 -6.47
CA PHE A 478 24.32 11.36 -7.81
C PHE A 478 24.33 12.48 -8.85
N ILE A 479 25.33 12.48 -9.75
CA ILE A 479 25.42 13.40 -10.88
C ILE A 479 25.28 12.61 -12.17
N PHE A 480 24.42 13.08 -13.05
CA PHE A 480 24.08 12.44 -14.32
C PHE A 480 24.34 13.37 -15.50
N ASP A 481 24.83 12.78 -16.60
CA ASP A 481 24.91 13.45 -17.91
C ASP A 481 24.58 12.47 -19.04
N GLU A 482 24.01 12.99 -20.11
CA GLU A 482 23.84 12.30 -21.40
C GLU A 482 25.13 12.29 -22.23
N GLN A 483 26.23 12.78 -21.67
CA GLN A 483 27.57 12.79 -22.26
C GLN A 483 28.57 12.24 -21.26
N ASP A 484 29.82 12.04 -21.68
CA ASP A 484 30.87 11.64 -20.75
C ASP A 484 31.24 12.79 -19.80
N ILE A 485 31.26 12.49 -18.51
CA ILE A 485 31.79 13.35 -17.46
C ILE A 485 33.29 13.02 -17.34
N GLU A 486 34.16 13.96 -17.75
CA GLU A 486 35.62 13.77 -17.83
C GLU A 486 36.28 13.84 -16.43
N VAL A 487 35.90 12.93 -15.55
CA VAL A 487 36.49 12.76 -14.21
C VAL A 487 36.72 11.28 -13.92
N ASN A 488 37.57 10.98 -12.95
CA ASN A 488 37.85 9.62 -12.49
C ASN A 488 37.48 9.45 -11.02
N GLN A 489 37.30 8.23 -10.60
CA GLN A 489 37.17 7.89 -9.21
C GLN A 489 38.41 8.35 -8.43
N GLY A 490 38.21 9.01 -7.30
CA GLY A 490 39.27 9.64 -6.50
C GLY A 490 39.62 11.06 -6.92
N ASP A 491 38.93 11.64 -7.91
CA ASP A 491 39.08 13.07 -8.25
C ASP A 491 38.26 13.94 -7.28
N SER A 492 38.85 15.06 -6.88
CA SER A 492 38.18 16.16 -6.19
C SER A 492 37.74 17.18 -7.19
N VAL A 493 36.43 17.44 -7.28
CA VAL A 493 35.82 18.25 -8.36
C VAL A 493 34.89 19.30 -7.78
N LYS A 494 34.88 20.49 -8.32
CA LYS A 494 34.01 21.61 -7.93
C LYS A 494 33.20 22.15 -9.09
N ASN A 495 32.26 23.06 -8.81
CA ASN A 495 31.43 23.79 -9.77
C ASN A 495 30.57 22.89 -10.66
N PHE A 496 30.07 21.76 -10.12
CA PHE A 496 29.01 21.02 -10.79
C PHE A 496 27.74 21.85 -10.83
N LYS A 497 27.24 22.09 -12.04
CA LYS A 497 26.05 22.91 -12.27
C LYS A 497 25.07 22.20 -13.18
N GLY A 498 23.81 22.11 -12.71
CA GLY A 498 22.76 21.44 -13.46
C GLY A 498 21.37 21.67 -12.88
N SER A 499 20.39 20.95 -13.39
CA SER A 499 19.07 20.84 -12.79
C SER A 499 19.08 19.75 -11.70
N CYS A 500 18.42 20.01 -10.58
CA CYS A 500 18.26 18.99 -9.55
C CYS A 500 16.99 18.18 -9.80
N ILE A 501 17.08 16.86 -9.71
CA ILE A 501 15.95 15.93 -9.89
C ILE A 501 15.89 15.03 -8.67
N HIS A 502 14.70 14.89 -8.08
CA HIS A 502 14.46 13.89 -7.05
C HIS A 502 13.93 12.60 -7.67
N PHE A 503 14.53 11.49 -7.31
CA PHE A 503 14.00 10.16 -7.55
C PHE A 503 13.67 9.52 -6.20
N ALA A 504 12.48 8.96 -6.06
CA ALA A 504 11.99 8.38 -4.81
C ALA A 504 11.98 9.38 -3.62
N GLU A 505 11.76 8.89 -2.41
CA GLU A 505 11.59 9.73 -1.21
C GLU A 505 12.84 10.49 -0.79
N THR A 506 14.02 9.99 -1.12
CA THR A 506 15.27 10.46 -0.53
C THR A 506 16.41 10.66 -1.52
N GLY A 507 16.29 10.10 -2.72
CA GLY A 507 17.31 10.23 -3.77
C GLY A 507 17.28 11.60 -4.45
N SER A 508 18.43 12.26 -4.54
CA SER A 508 18.61 13.49 -5.28
C SER A 508 19.67 13.30 -6.35
N GLN A 509 19.41 13.80 -7.53
CA GLN A 509 20.31 13.75 -8.67
C GLN A 509 20.51 15.15 -9.21
N LEU A 510 21.75 15.49 -9.56
CA LEU A 510 22.09 16.69 -10.33
C LEU A 510 22.34 16.30 -11.79
N ASN A 511 21.46 16.75 -12.68
CA ASN A 511 21.60 16.54 -14.14
C ASN A 511 22.32 17.74 -14.75
N ILE A 512 23.55 17.52 -15.21
CA ILE A 512 24.39 18.62 -15.74
C ILE A 512 24.18 18.90 -17.21
N ALA A 513 23.43 18.05 -17.94
CA ALA A 513 22.97 18.28 -19.32
C ALA A 513 24.07 18.80 -20.30
N GLY A 514 25.24 18.17 -20.28
CA GLY A 514 26.39 18.53 -21.11
C GLY A 514 27.12 19.80 -20.67
N SER A 515 26.77 20.37 -19.52
CA SER A 515 27.47 21.54 -18.98
C SER A 515 28.83 21.16 -18.40
N LYS A 516 29.91 21.48 -19.08
CA LYS A 516 31.30 21.29 -18.63
C LYS A 516 31.79 22.45 -17.76
N THR A 517 31.00 22.90 -16.79
CA THR A 517 31.37 23.98 -15.85
C THR A 517 32.23 23.50 -14.69
N TYR A 518 32.28 22.19 -14.47
CA TYR A 518 33.05 21.59 -13.38
C TYR A 518 34.58 21.65 -13.63
N GLU A 519 35.34 21.69 -12.56
CA GLU A 519 36.78 21.76 -12.51
C GLU A 519 37.39 20.70 -11.61
N VAL A 520 38.31 19.89 -12.13
CA VAL A 520 39.09 18.94 -11.32
C VAL A 520 40.14 19.72 -10.54
N VAL A 521 40.01 19.71 -9.22
CA VAL A 521 40.92 20.44 -8.31
C VAL A 521 42.15 19.61 -7.97
N SER A 522 41.98 18.32 -7.73
CA SER A 522 43.06 17.37 -7.42
C SER A 522 42.60 15.95 -7.71
N THR A 523 43.52 15.01 -7.81
CA THR A 523 43.27 13.62 -8.23
C THR A 523 43.90 12.61 -7.26
N GLY A 524 43.46 11.34 -7.33
CA GLY A 524 44.09 10.22 -6.64
C GLY A 524 43.79 10.15 -5.13
N HIS A 525 42.68 10.71 -4.71
CA HIS A 525 42.26 10.60 -3.32
C HIS A 525 41.68 9.21 -3.03
N ALA A 526 41.98 8.69 -1.83
CA ALA A 526 41.35 7.47 -1.34
C ALA A 526 39.86 7.72 -1.04
N ILE A 527 39.02 6.80 -1.47
CA ILE A 527 37.56 6.91 -1.38
C ILE A 527 36.97 6.12 -0.21
N ASP A 528 37.76 5.23 0.39
CA ASP A 528 37.37 4.24 1.41
C ASP A 528 37.95 4.55 2.81
N THR A 529 38.51 5.74 3.00
CA THR A 529 39.06 6.16 4.29
C THR A 529 37.96 6.71 5.22
N ASN A 530 37.94 6.21 6.47
CA ASN A 530 36.97 6.62 7.51
C ASN A 530 35.49 6.35 7.14
N VAL A 531 35.25 5.22 6.51
CA VAL A 531 33.91 4.82 6.09
C VAL A 531 33.07 4.43 7.31
N GLU A 532 31.86 4.98 7.40
CA GLU A 532 30.92 4.66 8.49
C GLU A 532 30.43 3.21 8.34
N GLU A 533 30.51 2.43 9.43
CA GLU A 533 29.95 1.09 9.48
C GLU A 533 28.45 1.14 9.79
N VAL A 534 27.65 0.51 8.95
CA VAL A 534 26.18 0.56 9.02
C VAL A 534 25.56 -0.82 8.81
N THR A 535 24.37 -1.01 9.34
CA THR A 535 23.51 -2.16 9.01
C THR A 535 22.47 -1.78 7.97
N MET A 536 21.81 -2.75 7.36
CA MET A 536 20.65 -2.47 6.48
C MET A 536 19.51 -1.76 7.22
N ALA A 537 19.38 -1.99 8.53
CA ALA A 537 18.41 -1.29 9.35
C ALA A 537 18.75 0.19 9.50
N ASP A 538 20.04 0.53 9.66
CA ASP A 538 20.49 1.93 9.71
C ASP A 538 20.27 2.64 8.37
N LEU A 539 20.56 1.97 7.25
CA LEU A 539 20.28 2.51 5.91
C LEU A 539 18.78 2.77 5.73
N ALA A 540 17.94 1.81 6.09
CA ALA A 540 16.48 1.95 5.96
C ALA A 540 15.90 3.07 6.84
N ALA A 541 16.46 3.26 8.04
CA ALA A 541 16.02 4.32 8.97
C ALA A 541 16.52 5.72 8.58
N ASN A 542 17.64 5.81 7.85
CA ASN A 542 18.31 7.09 7.56
C ASN A 542 18.69 7.21 6.08
N ARG A 543 17.79 6.84 5.18
CA ARG A 543 18.02 6.77 3.73
C ARG A 543 18.63 8.06 3.16
N SER A 544 18.07 9.22 3.48
CA SER A 544 18.56 10.52 2.96
C SER A 544 19.99 10.85 3.41
N LYS A 545 20.38 10.43 4.62
CA LYS A 545 21.75 10.61 5.13
C LYS A 545 22.75 9.84 4.30
N TYR A 546 22.43 8.59 3.98
CA TYR A 546 23.37 7.66 3.35
C TYR A 546 23.27 7.60 1.82
N SER A 547 22.24 8.18 1.24
CA SER A 547 22.05 8.19 -0.23
C SER A 547 23.28 8.74 -0.96
N SER A 548 23.82 7.97 -1.91
CA SER A 548 25.04 8.24 -2.67
C SER A 548 26.33 8.38 -1.84
N THR A 549 26.35 7.92 -0.58
CA THR A 549 27.57 7.92 0.25
C THR A 549 28.25 6.56 0.25
N VAL A 550 29.58 6.57 0.44
CA VAL A 550 30.34 5.35 0.71
C VAL A 550 30.15 4.94 2.15
N VAL A 551 29.69 3.73 2.37
CA VAL A 551 29.50 3.12 3.68
C VAL A 551 30.02 1.70 3.70
N LYS A 552 30.31 1.15 4.89
CA LYS A 552 30.60 -0.27 5.08
C LYS A 552 29.36 -0.96 5.60
N LEU A 553 28.71 -1.72 4.73
CA LEU A 553 27.52 -2.49 5.05
C LEU A 553 27.93 -3.81 5.72
N LEU A 554 27.43 -4.03 6.95
CA LEU A 554 27.87 -5.16 7.77
C LEU A 554 26.91 -6.35 7.66
N SER A 555 27.49 -7.54 7.67
CA SER A 555 26.82 -8.83 7.96
C SER A 555 25.65 -9.16 7.04
N VAL A 556 25.77 -8.86 5.76
CA VAL A 556 24.70 -9.14 4.80
C VAL A 556 24.85 -10.53 4.20
N ARG A 557 23.74 -11.21 4.01
CA ARG A 557 23.61 -12.42 3.20
C ARG A 557 23.13 -12.05 1.81
N HIS A 558 23.24 -12.95 0.86
CA HIS A 558 22.77 -12.74 -0.50
C HIS A 558 21.96 -13.93 -1.01
N ASN A 559 21.08 -13.65 -1.94
CA ASN A 559 20.42 -14.63 -2.81
C ASN A 559 20.22 -14.03 -4.20
N SER A 560 20.14 -14.91 -5.19
CA SER A 560 19.83 -14.49 -6.56
C SER A 560 18.50 -15.09 -6.97
N ARG A 561 17.67 -14.31 -7.66
CA ARG A 561 16.38 -14.75 -8.18
C ARG A 561 16.15 -14.24 -9.59
N GLU A 562 15.38 -14.99 -10.35
CA GLU A 562 14.94 -14.54 -11.68
C GLU A 562 13.83 -13.49 -11.52
N VAL A 563 13.98 -12.38 -12.22
CA VAL A 563 12.99 -11.30 -12.30
C VAL A 563 12.58 -11.11 -13.75
N SER A 564 11.31 -10.80 -13.97
CA SER A 564 10.81 -10.47 -15.31
C SER A 564 10.83 -8.96 -15.49
N ASN A 565 11.69 -8.47 -16.36
CA ASN A 565 11.84 -7.06 -16.66
C ASN A 565 11.53 -6.82 -18.14
N PHE A 566 10.46 -6.07 -18.44
CA PHE A 566 9.99 -5.80 -19.82
C PHE A 566 9.87 -7.05 -20.72
N GLY A 567 9.48 -8.20 -20.12
CA GLY A 567 9.32 -9.47 -20.85
C GLY A 567 10.63 -10.23 -21.09
N GLN A 568 11.73 -9.81 -20.52
CA GLN A 568 13.00 -10.55 -20.45
C GLN A 568 13.17 -11.10 -19.04
N THR A 569 13.76 -12.30 -18.93
CA THR A 569 14.11 -12.87 -17.63
C THR A 569 15.56 -12.54 -17.35
N GLU A 570 15.81 -11.85 -16.25
CA GLU A 570 17.13 -11.45 -15.77
C GLU A 570 17.36 -12.05 -14.37
N THR A 571 18.61 -12.35 -14.03
CA THR A 571 18.96 -12.78 -12.68
C THR A 571 19.44 -11.57 -11.90
N GLU A 572 18.71 -11.23 -10.84
CA GLU A 572 19.11 -10.17 -9.90
C GLU A 572 19.63 -10.78 -8.60
N THR A 573 20.68 -10.20 -8.05
CA THR A 573 21.20 -10.56 -6.74
C THR A 573 20.69 -9.55 -5.71
N TYR A 574 20.25 -10.07 -4.59
CA TYR A 574 19.73 -9.30 -3.47
C TYR A 574 20.57 -9.52 -2.24
N LEU A 575 20.91 -8.43 -1.55
CA LEU A 575 21.44 -8.46 -0.19
C LEU A 575 20.28 -8.47 0.79
N TYR A 576 20.39 -9.22 1.87
CA TYR A 576 19.37 -9.23 2.91
C TYR A 576 19.95 -9.32 4.32
N PHE A 577 19.25 -8.74 5.28
CA PHE A 577 19.51 -8.77 6.71
C PHE A 577 18.18 -8.70 7.47
N GLY A 578 17.78 -9.81 8.08
CA GLY A 578 16.48 -9.90 8.74
C GLY A 578 15.30 -9.69 7.75
N LYS A 579 14.49 -8.66 8.00
CA LYS A 579 13.36 -8.28 7.12
C LYS A 579 13.75 -7.32 5.99
N TYR A 580 14.97 -6.82 6.00
CA TYR A 580 15.44 -5.84 5.03
C TYR A 580 16.06 -6.54 3.82
N GLU A 581 15.75 -6.06 2.65
CA GLU A 581 16.24 -6.53 1.37
C GLU A 581 16.56 -5.34 0.46
N MET A 582 17.65 -5.41 -0.30
CA MET A 582 17.99 -4.42 -1.31
C MET A 582 18.65 -5.09 -2.52
N VAL A 583 18.55 -4.46 -3.68
CA VAL A 583 19.20 -4.93 -4.89
C VAL A 583 20.71 -4.73 -4.75
N TYR A 584 21.46 -5.76 -5.07
CA TYR A 584 22.90 -5.68 -5.19
C TYR A 584 23.26 -5.43 -6.66
N THR A 585 23.65 -4.22 -6.96
CA THR A 585 24.05 -3.83 -8.31
C THR A 585 25.54 -4.01 -8.45
N VAL A 586 25.97 -5.14 -8.99
CA VAL A 586 27.39 -5.36 -9.25
C VAL A 586 27.68 -6.32 -10.36
N TRP A 587 28.76 -6.04 -10.98
CA TRP A 587 29.49 -6.71 -12.02
C TRP A 587 30.33 -7.86 -11.43
N ASP A 588 29.85 -9.11 -11.50
CA ASP A 588 30.62 -10.36 -11.29
C ASP A 588 31.52 -10.45 -10.03
N TYR A 589 31.28 -9.68 -8.97
CA TYR A 589 32.02 -9.83 -7.72
C TYR A 589 31.47 -10.98 -6.89
N GLU A 590 32.38 -11.81 -6.36
CA GLU A 590 31.99 -12.93 -5.51
C GLU A 590 31.65 -12.46 -4.09
N LEU A 591 30.49 -12.90 -3.60
CA LEU A 591 30.04 -12.67 -2.24
C LEU A 591 30.31 -13.90 -1.35
N TYR A 592 30.66 -13.66 -0.10
CA TYR A 592 30.70 -14.72 0.92
C TYR A 592 29.28 -15.04 1.38
N GLU A 593 29.10 -16.20 2.04
CA GLU A 593 27.80 -16.54 2.66
C GLU A 593 27.27 -15.43 3.57
N VAL A 594 28.18 -14.79 4.31
CA VAL A 594 27.97 -13.53 5.03
C VAL A 594 29.10 -12.59 4.63
N SER A 595 28.76 -11.41 4.17
CA SER A 595 29.72 -10.41 3.69
C SER A 595 29.61 -9.10 4.48
N ASP A 596 30.78 -8.47 4.68
CA ASP A 596 30.88 -7.04 4.94
C ASP A 596 31.33 -6.36 3.63
N ILE A 597 30.64 -5.33 3.21
CA ILE A 597 30.84 -4.71 1.88
C ILE A 597 31.05 -3.21 2.02
N VAL A 598 32.20 -2.69 1.56
CA VAL A 598 32.38 -1.24 1.37
C VAL A 598 31.84 -0.87 -0.01
N GLY A 599 30.91 0.05 -0.02
CA GLY A 599 30.19 0.41 -1.24
C GLY A 599 29.35 1.65 -1.08
N ILE A 600 28.57 1.95 -2.10
CA ILE A 600 27.68 3.09 -2.18
C ILE A 600 26.25 2.60 -1.97
N PHE A 601 25.55 3.24 -1.05
CA PHE A 601 24.12 3.10 -0.96
C PHE A 601 23.46 4.02 -1.99
N ASP A 602 22.84 3.43 -3.01
CA ASP A 602 22.12 4.13 -4.05
C ASP A 602 20.61 4.07 -3.78
N ASP A 603 20.07 5.19 -3.33
CA ASP A 603 18.66 5.38 -3.04
C ASP A 603 17.96 6.24 -4.09
N GLY A 604 18.52 6.38 -5.26
CA GLY A 604 18.02 7.25 -6.33
C GLY A 604 17.84 6.58 -7.67
N GLY A 605 18.09 5.27 -7.78
CA GLY A 605 18.02 4.56 -9.05
C GLY A 605 16.60 4.51 -9.64
N TYR A 606 16.46 4.80 -10.93
CA TYR A 606 15.17 4.80 -11.63
C TYR A 606 14.48 3.43 -11.64
N ALA A 607 15.28 2.35 -11.70
CA ALA A 607 14.77 0.99 -11.76
C ALA A 607 14.68 0.31 -10.37
N ASN A 608 15.60 0.66 -9.46
CA ASN A 608 15.74 0.03 -8.15
C ASN A 608 16.10 1.08 -7.11
N PRO A 609 15.12 1.70 -6.46
CA PRO A 609 15.33 2.84 -5.55
C PRO A 609 16.05 2.49 -4.25
N PHE A 610 16.35 1.22 -4.02
CA PHE A 610 17.04 0.74 -2.84
C PHE A 610 18.09 -0.29 -3.27
N SER A 611 19.27 0.20 -3.61
CA SER A 611 20.35 -0.64 -4.13
C SER A 611 21.70 -0.36 -3.45
N PHE A 612 22.63 -1.30 -3.60
CA PHE A 612 23.98 -1.19 -3.06
C PHE A 612 25.01 -1.56 -4.12
N ILE A 613 26.01 -0.71 -4.29
CA ILE A 613 27.07 -0.86 -5.29
C ILE A 613 28.39 -1.07 -4.54
N ALA A 614 29.00 -2.26 -4.61
CA ALA A 614 30.33 -2.46 -4.06
C ALA A 614 31.39 -1.71 -4.87
N LEU A 615 32.38 -1.13 -4.24
CA LEU A 615 33.42 -0.37 -4.92
C LEU A 615 34.35 -1.25 -5.78
N SER A 616 34.72 -2.43 -5.27
CA SER A 616 35.50 -3.44 -5.99
C SER A 616 35.45 -4.79 -5.23
N GLN A 617 36.01 -5.86 -5.82
CA GLN A 617 36.10 -7.16 -5.17
C GLN A 617 36.88 -7.12 -3.84
N GLU A 618 37.92 -6.33 -3.73
CA GLU A 618 38.75 -6.20 -2.50
C GLU A 618 38.00 -5.51 -1.35
N HIS A 619 36.91 -4.80 -1.66
CA HIS A 619 36.03 -4.17 -0.69
C HIS A 619 34.96 -5.11 -0.15
N ILE A 620 34.97 -6.37 -0.55
CA ILE A 620 34.08 -7.43 -0.06
C ILE A 620 34.88 -8.35 0.83
N THR A 621 34.57 -8.35 2.11
CA THR A 621 35.24 -9.19 3.09
C THR A 621 34.28 -10.18 3.74
N LYS A 622 34.79 -11.26 4.29
CA LYS A 622 33.97 -12.21 5.03
C LYS A 622 33.44 -11.54 6.29
N GLY A 623 32.12 -11.38 6.34
CA GLY A 623 31.42 -10.83 7.50
C GLY A 623 31.27 -11.82 8.65
N ILE A 624 30.95 -11.30 9.81
CA ILE A 624 30.58 -12.11 10.98
C ILE A 624 29.04 -12.15 11.00
N GLU A 625 28.46 -13.33 11.20
CA GLU A 625 27.01 -13.44 11.32
C GLU A 625 26.52 -12.69 12.56
N ILE A 626 25.97 -11.50 12.34
CA ILE A 626 25.17 -10.81 13.35
C ILE A 626 23.73 -11.31 13.12
N ASN A 627 23.23 -12.12 14.04
CA ASN A 627 21.83 -12.51 13.97
C ASN A 627 20.98 -11.23 14.06
N PRO A 628 20.18 -10.89 13.01
CA PRO A 628 19.22 -9.82 13.15
C PRO A 628 18.32 -10.17 14.34
N PRO A 629 17.78 -9.20 15.07
CA PRO A 629 16.77 -9.48 16.08
C PRO A 629 15.65 -10.26 15.40
N THR A 630 15.65 -11.57 15.58
CA THR A 630 14.66 -12.48 15.03
C THR A 630 13.30 -11.99 15.51
N LYS A 631 12.34 -11.90 14.58
CA LYS A 631 10.92 -11.81 14.89
C LYS A 631 10.69 -12.66 16.15
N ILE A 632 10.12 -12.07 17.18
CA ILE A 632 9.70 -12.82 18.37
C ILE A 632 8.67 -13.83 17.85
N GLU A 633 9.11 -15.03 17.55
CA GLU A 633 8.19 -16.16 17.44
C GLU A 633 7.61 -16.30 18.84
N ASN A 634 6.29 -16.26 18.95
CA ASN A 634 5.59 -16.60 20.17
C ASN A 634 5.97 -18.03 20.52
N THR A 635 7.10 -18.20 21.21
CA THR A 635 7.37 -19.41 21.97
C THR A 635 6.24 -19.45 23.01
N LYS A 636 5.54 -20.58 23.08
CA LYS A 636 4.49 -20.83 24.04
C LYS A 636 4.85 -20.19 25.37
N GLU A 637 3.97 -19.35 25.87
CA GLU A 637 4.01 -18.78 27.22
C GLU A 637 4.23 -19.88 28.25
N GLU A 638 5.49 -20.11 28.60
CA GLU A 638 5.81 -20.41 29.97
C GLU A 638 6.21 -19.05 30.55
N ASP A 639 5.43 -18.56 31.49
CA ASP A 639 5.54 -17.25 32.15
C ASP A 639 6.90 -17.03 32.80
N ILE A 640 7.90 -16.66 31.98
CA ILE A 640 9.21 -16.25 32.49
C ILE A 640 9.16 -14.73 32.63
N ILE A 641 8.69 -14.26 33.78
CA ILE A 641 8.58 -12.85 34.11
C ILE A 641 9.92 -12.36 34.68
N PHE A 642 10.57 -11.41 34.01
CA PHE A 642 11.61 -10.61 34.64
C PHE A 642 10.98 -9.62 35.62
N ILE A 643 11.52 -9.56 36.82
CA ILE A 643 11.08 -8.59 37.82
C ILE A 643 12.11 -7.49 37.92
N TYR A 644 11.70 -6.24 37.71
CA TYR A 644 12.53 -5.08 37.98
C TYR A 644 12.05 -4.38 39.24
N ASN A 645 12.90 -4.39 40.27
CA ASN A 645 12.57 -3.78 41.55
C ASN A 645 13.84 -3.18 42.19
N ASN A 646 13.76 -1.94 42.66
CA ASN A 646 14.86 -1.23 43.35
C ASN A 646 16.16 -1.30 42.56
N ASN A 647 16.13 -1.00 41.26
CA ASN A 647 17.29 -1.05 40.34
C ASN A 647 17.90 -2.45 40.15
N ASN A 648 17.20 -3.49 40.53
CA ASN A 648 17.62 -4.87 40.27
C ASN A 648 16.68 -5.55 39.28
N LEU A 649 17.25 -6.11 38.24
CA LEU A 649 16.60 -6.98 37.30
C LEU A 649 16.80 -8.43 37.78
N ILE A 650 15.73 -9.15 38.02
CA ILE A 650 15.73 -10.50 38.58
C ILE A 650 15.28 -11.47 37.51
N PHE A 651 16.07 -12.52 37.30
CA PHE A 651 15.84 -13.58 36.34
C PHE A 651 15.32 -14.85 37.04
N PRO A 652 14.47 -15.67 36.41
CA PRO A 652 13.94 -16.91 36.98
C PRO A 652 15.00 -18.00 37.14
N LYS A 653 16.14 -17.89 36.42
CA LYS A 653 17.29 -18.78 36.52
C LYS A 653 18.59 -17.99 36.31
N GLU A 654 19.73 -18.62 36.55
CA GLU A 654 21.04 -18.04 36.27
C GLU A 654 21.20 -17.76 34.77
N VAL A 655 21.72 -16.58 34.45
CA VAL A 655 22.00 -16.14 33.07
C VAL A 655 23.45 -15.63 32.98
N ASN A 656 24.08 -15.81 31.84
CA ASN A 656 25.46 -15.45 31.63
C ASN A 656 25.64 -14.07 31.03
N LEU A 657 24.73 -13.68 30.12
CA LEU A 657 24.78 -12.39 29.45
C LEU A 657 23.39 -11.75 29.43
N VAL A 658 23.32 -10.47 29.70
CA VAL A 658 22.10 -9.68 29.64
C VAL A 658 22.30 -8.48 28.72
N GLU A 659 21.40 -8.33 27.77
CA GLU A 659 21.34 -7.21 26.86
C GLU A 659 19.98 -6.51 27.02
N ILE A 660 20.01 -5.17 27.08
CA ILE A 660 18.82 -4.34 27.25
C ILE A 660 18.74 -3.37 26.07
N TYR A 661 17.63 -3.40 25.39
CA TYR A 661 17.37 -2.57 24.24
C TYR A 661 16.18 -1.62 24.50
N SER A 662 16.21 -0.45 23.87
CA SER A 662 15.02 0.39 23.74
C SER A 662 13.99 -0.29 22.83
N VAL A 663 12.76 0.20 22.81
CA VAL A 663 11.70 -0.28 21.88
C VAL A 663 12.07 -0.10 20.41
N ASN A 664 13.00 0.80 20.11
CA ASN A 664 13.49 1.07 18.77
C ASN A 664 14.66 0.15 18.37
N GLY A 665 15.03 -0.82 19.23
CA GLY A 665 16.12 -1.75 18.97
C GLY A 665 17.51 -1.23 19.33
N THR A 666 17.66 0.00 19.87
CA THR A 666 18.96 0.53 20.30
C THR A 666 19.45 -0.19 21.55
N LEU A 667 20.67 -0.75 21.53
CA LEU A 667 21.28 -1.37 22.69
C LEU A 667 21.59 -0.30 23.74
N ILE A 668 21.01 -0.45 24.93
CA ILE A 668 21.17 0.47 26.06
C ILE A 668 22.25 -0.04 27.02
N SER A 669 22.29 -1.35 27.23
CA SER A 669 23.23 -2.00 28.13
C SER A 669 23.48 -3.43 27.73
N GLN A 670 24.74 -3.85 27.81
CA GLN A 670 25.17 -5.26 27.69
C GLN A 670 26.09 -5.58 28.86
N LYS A 671 25.82 -6.67 29.57
CA LYS A 671 26.61 -7.06 30.74
C LYS A 671 26.64 -8.56 30.92
N GLU A 672 27.85 -9.10 31.17
CA GLU A 672 28.02 -10.46 31.70
C GLU A 672 27.60 -10.48 33.17
N VAL A 673 26.74 -11.42 33.53
CA VAL A 673 26.08 -11.43 34.85
C VAL A 673 26.44 -12.68 35.64
N ASN A 674 26.37 -13.90 35.06
CA ASN A 674 26.57 -15.19 35.72
C ASN A 674 25.82 -15.28 37.07
N SER A 675 24.55 -14.87 37.09
CA SER A 675 23.73 -14.74 38.28
C SER A 675 22.23 -14.71 37.91
N THR A 676 21.39 -14.86 38.93
CA THR A 676 19.94 -14.65 38.81
C THR A 676 19.54 -13.20 38.99
N THR A 677 20.49 -12.27 39.24
CA THR A 677 20.18 -10.85 39.42
C THR A 677 21.22 -9.95 38.76
N MET A 678 20.80 -8.81 38.26
CA MET A 678 21.62 -7.77 37.67
C MET A 678 21.19 -6.38 38.19
N THR A 679 22.12 -5.64 38.76
CA THR A 679 21.86 -4.25 39.14
C THR A 679 22.04 -3.32 37.93
N ILE A 680 20.97 -2.60 37.59
CA ILE A 680 20.95 -1.59 36.53
C ILE A 680 19.92 -0.51 36.85
N ASN A 681 20.29 0.74 36.58
CA ASN A 681 19.37 1.88 36.74
C ASN A 681 18.74 2.22 35.39
N LEU A 682 17.44 1.99 35.25
CA LEU A 682 16.67 2.31 34.04
C LEU A 682 15.69 3.44 34.35
N ASN A 683 15.59 4.39 33.43
CA ASN A 683 14.57 5.43 33.49
C ASN A 683 13.16 4.82 33.21
N ASN A 684 12.12 5.59 33.54
CA ASN A 684 10.75 5.17 33.19
C ASN A 684 10.65 4.98 31.69
N GLY A 685 10.15 3.82 31.26
CA GLY A 685 10.09 3.49 29.86
C GLY A 685 9.79 2.00 29.58
N ILE A 686 9.81 1.66 28.31
CA ILE A 686 9.63 0.30 27.83
C ILE A 686 10.94 -0.17 27.24
N TYR A 687 11.39 -1.36 27.66
CA TYR A 687 12.64 -1.99 27.26
C TYR A 687 12.40 -3.41 26.79
N ILE A 688 13.28 -3.92 25.93
CA ILE A 688 13.39 -5.33 25.59
C ILE A 688 14.62 -5.86 26.26
N VAL A 689 14.47 -6.85 27.12
CA VAL A 689 15.54 -7.52 27.82
C VAL A 689 15.80 -8.89 27.19
N ARG A 690 17.04 -9.14 26.78
CA ARG A 690 17.51 -10.42 26.29
C ARG A 690 18.51 -10.99 27.28
N ALA A 691 18.19 -12.15 27.84
CA ALA A 691 19.06 -12.86 28.76
C ALA A 691 19.50 -14.20 28.16
N ILE A 692 20.79 -14.48 28.18
CA ILE A 692 21.42 -15.63 27.54
C ILE A 692 22.04 -16.52 28.61
N ASP A 693 21.73 -17.81 28.54
CA ASP A 693 22.31 -18.86 29.34
C ASP A 693 23.19 -19.76 28.43
N TYR A 694 24.50 -19.66 28.58
CA TYR A 694 25.45 -20.42 27.75
C TYR A 694 25.48 -21.90 28.10
N SER A 695 25.03 -22.29 29.30
CA SER A 695 25.13 -23.67 29.76
C SER A 695 24.19 -24.62 28.99
N ASN A 696 23.05 -24.12 28.54
CA ASN A 696 22.06 -24.88 27.80
C ASN A 696 21.65 -24.21 26.45
N ASN A 697 22.45 -23.23 26.03
CA ASN A 697 22.24 -22.47 24.79
C ASN A 697 20.81 -21.86 24.67
N SER A 698 20.26 -21.42 25.81
CA SER A 698 18.92 -20.84 25.85
C SER A 698 18.95 -19.31 25.91
N VAL A 699 18.02 -18.69 25.22
CA VAL A 699 17.84 -17.25 25.18
C VAL A 699 16.41 -16.92 25.66
N ILE A 700 16.32 -16.03 26.63
CA ILE A 700 15.05 -15.53 27.16
C ILE A 700 14.91 -14.08 26.72
N ILE A 701 13.81 -13.75 26.06
CA ILE A 701 13.53 -12.37 25.63
C ILE A 701 12.18 -11.96 26.23
N ASN A 702 12.14 -10.81 26.91
CA ASN A 702 10.91 -10.30 27.47
C ASN A 702 10.85 -8.77 27.42
N LYS A 703 9.63 -8.23 27.42
CA LYS A 703 9.34 -6.80 27.54
C LYS A 703 9.35 -6.39 29.00
N LEU A 704 10.15 -5.40 29.34
CA LEU A 704 10.21 -4.79 30.66
C LEU A 704 9.57 -3.39 30.62
N VAL A 705 8.63 -3.14 31.52
CA VAL A 705 8.03 -1.82 31.72
C VAL A 705 8.52 -1.25 33.05
N VAL A 706 9.32 -0.18 33.01
CA VAL A 706 9.79 0.56 34.18
C VAL A 706 8.88 1.76 34.37
N LYS A 707 8.27 1.87 35.56
CA LYS A 707 7.32 2.95 35.91
C LYS A 707 7.93 3.88 36.95
#